data_364ed1b2bada8f85fc856bccbce550e7
#
_entry.id   364ed1b2bada8f85fc856bccbce550e7
#
_cell.length_a   1.000
_cell.length_b   1.000
_cell.length_c   1.000
_cell.angle_alpha   90.00
_cell.angle_beta   90.00
_cell.angle_gamma   90.00
#
_symmetry.space_group_name_H-M   'P 1'
#
loop_
_entity.id
_entity.type
_entity.pdbx_description
1 polymer ?
#
loop_
_entity_poly.entity_id
_entity_poly.type
_entity_poly.pdbx_seq_one_letter_code
_entity_poly.pdbx_strand_id
1 'polypeptide(L)'
;MRVGYVCKYAPIEALEAMGAHMERIEPDESLVSFDAAESCMHANVCSFAKATFETVLSGNLDGIVLTTCCDSMRRLADALRAQTPGLFIHVLDVPRDTSEAACALFERNVRKLLSAYGEFANATFSEEKLFAQLGGTLCPAEGNCDSPLELDYARLHSEAAQPSFRLAKSSSVSQSFANSNQAADSAAWSEGCEASERNADEAVAAPQVEPNRNKAGDAEARSEDCEASERSATAAAAAAQVDNALQPPTHFSPTMPNVGIAGARANAEIKRILEAHGVNIAFDITCTNAIRRFVPRKTDTLAQYAHDVLTQLPCARMRNISPRKAFFDQVLPQVDGLVYHAVQFCDMYSYEYSDLKRTSPAPILALETDCTAQSRGQMLTRLEAFLESIGASQTEHLTNLKGSPMSTAATFVVGLDSGSTSTNAVVMNEARKIVASVVIRTGAKAGASAERAYREVLERAGITPDQVACTIATGYGRVSIPFADENVTEISCHGRGAHYFNPDVRTILDIGGQDSKAIHVNAAGEVTDFAMNDKCAAGTGRFLEMIARSLEISLDELGPAALESKKRLEIASMCSVFAESEVISLIANNEEKPDIAAGVCRAVAGKAYSLMRRVGLEGAYMMTGGVAQNPGVVRAVEELIGEKLFICEDPEIVGATGAALLALEKSE
;
A
#
# COMPACT_ATOMS: atom_id res chain seq x y z
N MET A 1 -12.95 9.63 -32.00
CA MET A 1 -11.73 10.08 -31.29
C MET A 1 -11.66 9.38 -29.96
N ARG A 2 -10.49 8.82 -29.62
CA ARG A 2 -10.25 8.15 -28.31
C ARG A 2 -9.78 9.20 -27.30
N VAL A 3 -10.58 9.41 -26.26
CA VAL A 3 -10.31 10.43 -25.23
C VAL A 3 -10.16 9.77 -23.86
N GLY A 4 -8.96 9.89 -23.30
CA GLY A 4 -8.65 9.37 -21.99
C GLY A 4 -9.26 10.20 -20.85
N TYR A 5 -9.56 9.58 -19.71
CA TYR A 5 -9.91 10.26 -18.47
C TYR A 5 -9.39 9.50 -17.25
N VAL A 6 -9.18 10.21 -16.13
CA VAL A 6 -8.64 9.62 -14.88
C VAL A 6 -9.55 9.81 -13.67
N CYS A 7 -10.54 10.68 -13.74
CA CYS A 7 -11.34 11.09 -12.59
C CYS A 7 -12.84 10.85 -12.84
N LYS A 8 -13.54 10.34 -11.81
CA LYS A 8 -14.99 10.08 -11.88
C LYS A 8 -15.86 11.31 -12.16
N TYR A 9 -15.34 12.50 -11.94
CA TYR A 9 -16.04 13.76 -12.24
C TYR A 9 -15.90 14.21 -13.71
N ALA A 10 -15.17 13.48 -14.55
CA ALA A 10 -15.15 13.76 -15.98
C ALA A 10 -16.55 13.55 -16.59
N PRO A 11 -17.05 14.43 -17.45
CA PRO A 11 -18.39 14.31 -18.04
C PRO A 11 -18.37 13.36 -19.25
N ILE A 12 -18.24 12.04 -18.96
CA ILE A 12 -18.03 10.99 -19.94
C ILE A 12 -19.16 10.99 -20.97
N GLU A 13 -20.40 10.84 -20.51
CA GLU A 13 -21.57 10.67 -21.34
C GLU A 13 -21.84 11.90 -22.22
N ALA A 14 -21.49 13.10 -21.72
CA ALA A 14 -21.61 14.30 -22.51
C ALA A 14 -20.61 14.39 -23.66
N LEU A 15 -19.38 13.88 -23.46
CA LEU A 15 -18.37 13.78 -24.51
C LEU A 15 -18.68 12.65 -25.50
N GLU A 16 -19.21 11.52 -25.03
CA GLU A 16 -19.69 10.41 -25.89
C GLU A 16 -20.85 10.86 -26.77
N ALA A 17 -21.78 11.69 -26.26
CA ALA A 17 -22.82 12.29 -27.05
C ALA A 17 -22.32 13.21 -28.19
N MET A 18 -21.06 13.64 -28.11
CA MET A 18 -20.35 14.38 -29.16
C MET A 18 -19.50 13.46 -30.06
N GLY A 19 -19.55 12.14 -29.86
CA GLY A 19 -18.81 11.16 -30.68
C GLY A 19 -17.39 10.86 -30.16
N ALA A 20 -17.05 11.23 -28.91
CA ALA A 20 -15.86 10.73 -28.24
C ALA A 20 -16.02 9.24 -27.89
N HIS A 21 -14.94 8.49 -27.99
CA HIS A 21 -14.82 7.19 -27.33
C HIS A 21 -14.03 7.39 -26.05
N MET A 22 -14.75 7.37 -24.94
CA MET A 22 -14.16 7.67 -23.62
C MET A 22 -13.50 6.42 -23.04
N GLU A 23 -12.20 6.55 -22.76
CA GLU A 23 -11.39 5.47 -22.22
C GLU A 23 -10.81 5.87 -20.87
N ARG A 24 -11.04 5.04 -19.84
CA ARG A 24 -10.42 5.26 -18.55
C ARG A 24 -8.94 4.89 -18.62
N ILE A 25 -8.06 5.82 -18.22
CA ILE A 25 -6.64 5.56 -18.20
C ILE A 25 -6.29 4.73 -16.97
N GLU A 26 -5.91 3.49 -17.24
CA GLU A 26 -5.28 2.59 -16.28
C GLU A 26 -3.78 2.57 -16.62
N PRO A 27 -2.90 3.01 -15.72
CA PRO A 27 -1.46 2.89 -15.94
C PRO A 27 -1.05 1.44 -16.16
N ASP A 28 -0.12 1.24 -17.07
CA ASP A 28 0.43 -0.08 -17.39
C ASP A 28 1.12 -0.66 -16.15
N GLU A 29 0.66 -1.81 -15.67
CA GLU A 29 1.20 -2.52 -14.50
C GLU A 29 2.55 -3.20 -14.80
N SER A 30 2.98 -3.23 -16.06
CA SER A 30 4.29 -3.74 -16.48
C SER A 30 5.41 -2.69 -16.42
N LEU A 31 5.09 -1.42 -16.15
CA LEU A 31 6.08 -0.35 -16.04
C LEU A 31 7.13 -0.68 -14.98
N VAL A 32 8.40 -0.58 -15.37
CA VAL A 32 9.56 -0.81 -14.48
C VAL A 32 10.10 0.50 -13.93
N SER A 33 9.98 1.58 -14.71
CA SER A 33 10.47 2.93 -14.41
C SER A 33 9.57 4.00 -15.03
N PHE A 34 9.83 5.25 -14.72
CA PHE A 34 9.12 6.42 -15.24
C PHE A 34 10.08 7.36 -15.97
N ASP A 35 10.90 6.83 -16.86
CA ASP A 35 12.03 7.55 -17.46
C ASP A 35 11.59 8.83 -18.19
N ALA A 36 10.51 8.76 -18.99
CA ALA A 36 9.99 9.93 -19.69
C ALA A 36 9.36 10.94 -18.72
N ALA A 37 8.59 10.49 -17.73
CA ALA A 37 7.99 11.36 -16.74
C ALA A 37 9.07 12.02 -15.85
N GLU A 38 10.09 11.29 -15.44
CA GLU A 38 11.17 11.79 -14.57
C GLU A 38 12.09 12.79 -15.29
N SER A 39 12.14 12.74 -16.61
CA SER A 39 12.87 13.74 -17.40
C SER A 39 12.21 15.12 -17.41
N CYS A 40 10.90 15.22 -17.13
CA CYS A 40 10.13 16.46 -17.25
C CYS A 40 9.24 16.80 -16.04
N MET A 41 9.12 15.89 -15.05
CA MET A 41 8.35 16.11 -13.84
C MET A 41 9.24 16.06 -12.60
N HIS A 42 8.87 16.83 -11.58
CA HIS A 42 9.56 16.79 -10.29
C HIS A 42 9.45 15.43 -9.61
N ALA A 43 10.50 15.00 -8.90
CA ALA A 43 10.56 13.69 -8.22
C ALA A 43 9.35 13.42 -7.29
N ASN A 44 8.83 14.45 -6.62
CA ASN A 44 7.71 14.36 -5.66
C ASN A 44 6.30 14.39 -6.31
N VAL A 45 6.20 14.36 -7.63
CA VAL A 45 4.90 14.15 -8.30
C VAL A 45 4.46 12.71 -8.04
N CYS A 46 3.16 12.51 -7.71
CA CYS A 46 2.68 11.19 -7.33
C CYS A 46 2.88 10.17 -8.47
N SER A 47 3.21 8.93 -8.09
CA SER A 47 3.55 7.85 -9.02
C SER A 47 2.42 7.55 -10.02
N PHE A 48 1.15 7.72 -9.63
CA PHE A 48 0.03 7.57 -10.55
C PHE A 48 0.06 8.60 -11.70
N ALA A 49 0.44 9.86 -11.42
CA ALA A 49 0.56 10.87 -12.47
C ALA A 49 1.73 10.57 -13.41
N LYS A 50 2.86 10.11 -12.88
CA LYS A 50 4.00 9.66 -13.69
C LYS A 50 3.62 8.46 -14.58
N ALA A 51 3.01 7.44 -14.00
CA ALA A 51 2.56 6.26 -14.74
C ALA A 51 1.50 6.61 -15.81
N THR A 52 0.58 7.53 -15.50
CA THR A 52 -0.39 8.05 -16.48
C THR A 52 0.32 8.77 -17.65
N PHE A 53 1.37 9.52 -17.37
CA PHE A 53 2.16 10.19 -18.39
C PHE A 53 2.80 9.17 -19.35
N GLU A 54 3.48 8.14 -18.83
CA GLU A 54 4.08 7.07 -19.64
C GLU A 54 3.02 6.35 -20.51
N THR A 55 1.87 6.03 -19.90
CA THR A 55 0.75 5.37 -20.59
C THR A 55 0.20 6.23 -21.73
N VAL A 56 0.05 7.53 -21.52
CA VAL A 56 -0.43 8.46 -22.55
C VAL A 56 0.58 8.61 -23.71
N LEU A 57 1.87 8.66 -23.40
CA LEU A 57 2.92 8.75 -24.44
C LEU A 57 3.01 7.48 -25.29
N SER A 58 2.82 6.31 -24.70
CA SER A 58 2.85 5.02 -25.41
C SER A 58 1.53 4.67 -26.09
N GLY A 59 0.42 5.35 -25.73
CA GLY A 59 -0.93 5.06 -26.21
C GLY A 59 -1.32 5.82 -27.48
N ASN A 60 -2.39 5.34 -28.12
CA ASN A 60 -2.98 5.97 -29.30
C ASN A 60 -4.22 6.77 -28.91
N LEU A 61 -4.06 7.77 -28.04
CA LEU A 61 -5.14 8.68 -27.65
C LEU A 61 -5.14 9.92 -28.54
N ASP A 62 -6.34 10.41 -28.87
CA ASP A 62 -6.53 11.70 -29.53
C ASP A 62 -6.65 12.84 -28.53
N GLY A 63 -6.97 12.51 -27.25
CA GLY A 63 -7.10 13.50 -26.19
C GLY A 63 -7.14 12.90 -24.79
N ILE A 64 -7.06 13.78 -23.78
CA ILE A 64 -7.22 13.43 -22.38
C ILE A 64 -7.94 14.54 -21.60
N VAL A 65 -8.87 14.13 -20.72
CA VAL A 65 -9.54 15.01 -19.76
C VAL A 65 -8.99 14.73 -18.37
N LEU A 66 -8.27 15.69 -17.84
CA LEU A 66 -7.77 15.72 -16.47
C LEU A 66 -8.67 16.61 -15.60
N THR A 67 -8.49 16.58 -14.29
CA THR A 67 -9.26 17.41 -13.37
C THR A 67 -8.36 18.16 -12.40
N THR A 68 -8.84 19.28 -11.85
CA THR A 68 -8.11 20.05 -10.83
C THR A 68 -8.12 19.39 -9.45
N CYS A 69 -8.23 18.07 -9.41
CA CYS A 69 -8.35 17.32 -8.16
C CYS A 69 -7.10 17.41 -7.27
N CYS A 70 -5.89 17.55 -7.83
CA CYS A 70 -4.64 17.75 -7.09
C CYS A 70 -3.59 18.45 -7.96
N ASP A 71 -2.50 18.87 -7.33
CA ASP A 71 -1.41 19.52 -8.05
C ASP A 71 -0.69 18.57 -9.02
N SER A 72 -0.53 17.30 -8.66
CA SER A 72 0.05 16.31 -9.57
C SER A 72 -0.69 16.19 -10.90
N MET A 73 -2.03 16.30 -10.92
CA MET A 73 -2.80 16.30 -12.18
C MET A 73 -2.58 17.56 -13.01
N ARG A 74 -2.33 18.71 -12.39
CA ARG A 74 -1.96 19.94 -13.10
C ARG A 74 -0.57 19.82 -13.71
N ARG A 75 0.41 19.30 -12.94
CA ARG A 75 1.77 19.06 -13.44
C ARG A 75 1.77 18.04 -14.60
N LEU A 76 0.94 16.99 -14.49
CA LEU A 76 0.72 16.04 -15.59
C LEU A 76 0.23 16.76 -16.86
N ALA A 77 -0.76 17.63 -16.74
CA ALA A 77 -1.28 18.38 -17.88
C ALA A 77 -0.21 19.28 -18.52
N ASP A 78 0.61 19.95 -17.71
CA ASP A 78 1.67 20.82 -18.19
C ASP A 78 2.75 20.01 -18.93
N ALA A 79 3.16 18.87 -18.38
CA ALA A 79 4.14 17.97 -19.02
C ALA A 79 3.60 17.37 -20.33
N LEU A 80 2.35 16.91 -20.35
CA LEU A 80 1.73 16.39 -21.59
C LEU A 80 1.65 17.48 -22.68
N ARG A 81 1.25 18.71 -22.34
CA ARG A 81 1.22 19.82 -23.33
C ARG A 81 2.58 20.09 -23.94
N ALA A 82 3.65 19.95 -23.15
CA ALA A 82 5.01 20.15 -23.64
C ALA A 82 5.47 19.04 -24.58
N GLN A 83 5.05 17.80 -24.34
CA GLN A 83 5.55 16.62 -25.07
C GLN A 83 4.63 16.16 -26.19
N THR A 84 3.34 16.51 -26.16
CA THR A 84 2.33 16.03 -27.12
C THR A 84 1.50 17.18 -27.70
N PRO A 85 2.08 18.04 -28.57
CA PRO A 85 1.42 19.26 -29.07
C PRO A 85 0.15 19.00 -29.91
N GLY A 86 -0.08 17.78 -30.39
CA GLY A 86 -1.28 17.40 -31.16
C GLY A 86 -2.40 16.78 -30.33
N LEU A 87 -2.18 16.50 -29.07
CA LEU A 87 -3.14 15.86 -28.19
C LEU A 87 -4.16 16.89 -27.63
N PHE A 88 -5.45 16.58 -27.67
CA PHE A 88 -6.42 17.37 -26.93
C PHE A 88 -6.23 17.21 -25.43
N ILE A 89 -5.87 18.26 -24.72
CA ILE A 89 -5.66 18.23 -23.27
C ILE A 89 -6.51 19.29 -22.59
N HIS A 90 -7.52 18.83 -21.86
CA HIS A 90 -8.38 19.73 -21.07
C HIS A 90 -8.28 19.41 -19.58
N VAL A 91 -8.11 20.45 -18.76
CA VAL A 91 -8.12 20.34 -17.30
C VAL A 91 -9.45 20.89 -16.80
N LEU A 92 -10.38 20.00 -16.50
CA LEU A 92 -11.69 20.36 -15.96
C LEU A 92 -11.56 20.79 -14.51
N ASP A 93 -12.00 22.01 -14.23
CA ASP A 93 -12.06 22.52 -12.87
C ASP A 93 -13.29 21.99 -12.14
N VAL A 94 -13.04 21.19 -11.09
CA VAL A 94 -14.06 20.53 -10.27
C VAL A 94 -14.14 21.24 -8.91
N PRO A 95 -15.27 21.91 -8.60
CA PRO A 95 -15.50 22.50 -7.29
C PRO A 95 -15.35 21.47 -6.17
N ARG A 96 -14.92 21.93 -4.99
CA ARG A 96 -14.73 21.06 -3.81
C ARG A 96 -15.93 21.02 -2.87
N ASP A 97 -17.04 21.63 -3.23
CA ASP A 97 -18.31 21.55 -2.52
C ASP A 97 -19.48 21.30 -3.49
N THR A 98 -20.67 21.05 -2.96
CA THR A 98 -21.87 20.68 -3.71
C THR A 98 -22.99 21.70 -3.54
N SER A 99 -22.67 22.96 -3.16
CA SER A 99 -23.64 24.06 -3.12
C SER A 99 -24.21 24.35 -4.51
N GLU A 100 -25.37 25.03 -4.57
CA GLU A 100 -25.98 25.46 -5.84
C GLU A 100 -25.00 26.29 -6.67
N ALA A 101 -24.25 27.19 -6.02
CA ALA A 101 -23.23 28.00 -6.68
C ALA A 101 -22.10 27.15 -7.26
N ALA A 102 -21.65 26.08 -6.54
CA ALA A 102 -20.65 25.14 -7.00
C ALA A 102 -21.18 24.30 -8.17
N CYS A 103 -22.42 23.82 -8.11
CA CYS A 103 -23.07 23.11 -9.21
C CYS A 103 -23.17 23.97 -10.48
N ALA A 104 -23.60 25.22 -10.34
CA ALA A 104 -23.64 26.16 -11.46
C ALA A 104 -22.24 26.50 -12.02
N LEU A 105 -21.21 26.55 -11.15
CA LEU A 105 -19.82 26.72 -11.60
C LEU A 105 -19.35 25.48 -12.36
N PHE A 106 -19.66 24.29 -11.85
CA PHE A 106 -19.26 23.03 -12.49
C PHE A 106 -19.94 22.87 -13.86
N GLU A 107 -21.23 23.18 -13.99
CA GLU A 107 -21.92 23.20 -15.28
C GLU A 107 -21.22 24.13 -16.29
N ARG A 108 -20.87 25.35 -15.87
CA ARG A 108 -20.12 26.27 -16.75
C ARG A 108 -18.78 25.70 -17.18
N ASN A 109 -18.06 24.99 -16.29
CA ASN A 109 -16.79 24.38 -16.60
C ASN A 109 -16.96 23.17 -17.54
N VAL A 110 -18.04 22.40 -17.39
CA VAL A 110 -18.41 21.34 -18.34
C VAL A 110 -18.73 21.94 -19.72
N ARG A 111 -19.52 23.02 -19.80
CA ARG A 111 -19.80 23.72 -21.07
C ARG A 111 -18.52 24.19 -21.77
N LYS A 112 -17.55 24.73 -21.01
CA LYS A 112 -16.22 25.10 -21.56
C LYS A 112 -15.47 23.91 -22.14
N LEU A 113 -15.47 22.79 -21.44
CA LEU A 113 -14.86 21.54 -21.95
C LEU A 113 -15.54 21.09 -23.24
N LEU A 114 -16.89 21.05 -23.28
CA LEU A 114 -17.64 20.62 -24.46
C LEU A 114 -17.43 21.55 -25.66
N SER A 115 -17.33 22.88 -25.44
CA SER A 115 -16.97 23.82 -26.48
C SER A 115 -15.56 23.59 -27.02
N ALA A 116 -14.57 23.46 -26.14
CA ALA A 116 -13.18 23.20 -26.54
C ALA A 116 -13.03 21.86 -27.30
N TYR A 117 -13.73 20.82 -26.84
CA TYR A 117 -13.75 19.54 -27.54
C TYR A 117 -14.45 19.65 -28.89
N GLY A 118 -15.56 20.40 -28.97
CA GLY A 118 -16.29 20.65 -30.20
C GLY A 118 -15.44 21.34 -31.26
N GLU A 119 -14.66 22.35 -30.88
CA GLU A 119 -13.69 23.02 -31.75
C GLU A 119 -12.60 22.06 -32.26
N PHE A 120 -12.05 21.23 -31.34
CA PHE A 120 -11.01 20.27 -31.68
C PHE A 120 -11.53 19.13 -32.58
N ALA A 121 -12.68 18.56 -32.26
CA ALA A 121 -13.25 17.38 -32.92
C ALA A 121 -14.18 17.74 -34.11
N ASN A 122 -14.43 19.04 -34.35
CA ASN A 122 -15.46 19.54 -35.28
C ASN A 122 -16.84 18.92 -34.99
N ALA A 123 -17.23 18.89 -33.72
CA ALA A 123 -18.47 18.28 -33.23
C ALA A 123 -19.30 19.29 -32.43
N THR A 124 -20.63 19.14 -32.45
CA THR A 124 -21.54 19.99 -31.70
C THR A 124 -22.22 19.20 -30.60
N PHE A 125 -22.29 19.77 -29.39
CA PHE A 125 -23.03 19.22 -28.28
C PHE A 125 -24.54 19.43 -28.46
N SER A 126 -25.31 18.38 -28.10
CA SER A 126 -26.76 18.41 -28.05
C SER A 126 -27.25 17.73 -26.76
N GLU A 127 -28.13 18.39 -26.04
CA GLU A 127 -28.78 17.80 -24.84
C GLU A 127 -29.62 16.55 -25.23
N GLU A 128 -30.26 16.55 -26.39
CA GLU A 128 -31.04 15.42 -26.91
C GLU A 128 -30.16 14.17 -27.10
N LYS A 129 -28.94 14.34 -27.64
CA LYS A 129 -27.98 13.24 -27.80
C LYS A 129 -27.46 12.75 -26.46
N LEU A 130 -27.23 13.65 -25.50
CA LEU A 130 -26.86 13.28 -24.14
C LEU A 130 -27.97 12.41 -23.50
N PHE A 131 -29.24 12.78 -23.68
CA PHE A 131 -30.38 12.01 -23.21
C PHE A 131 -30.44 10.61 -23.82
N ALA A 132 -30.25 10.52 -25.13
CA ALA A 132 -30.19 9.26 -25.83
C ALA A 132 -29.07 8.36 -25.30
N GLN A 133 -27.91 8.95 -25.01
CA GLN A 133 -26.74 8.24 -24.45
C GLN A 133 -27.00 7.73 -23.02
N LEU A 134 -27.75 8.51 -22.22
CA LEU A 134 -28.12 8.11 -20.86
C LEU A 134 -29.25 7.04 -20.79
N GLY A 135 -29.61 6.46 -21.92
CA GLY A 135 -30.62 5.41 -22.00
C GLY A 135 -32.04 5.92 -21.91
N GLY A 136 -32.34 7.04 -22.58
CA GLY A 136 -33.66 7.66 -22.66
C GLY A 136 -34.74 6.75 -23.20
N THR A 137 -35.15 5.76 -22.42
CA THR A 137 -36.44 5.10 -22.58
C THR A 137 -37.46 6.00 -21.91
N LEU A 138 -38.22 6.73 -22.72
CA LEU A 138 -39.46 7.36 -22.29
C LEU A 138 -40.27 6.31 -21.55
N CYS A 139 -40.29 6.35 -20.22
CA CYS A 139 -41.36 5.68 -19.49
C CYS A 139 -42.66 6.32 -19.97
N PRO A 140 -43.62 5.57 -20.54
CA PRO A 140 -44.95 6.10 -20.83
C PRO A 140 -45.48 6.66 -19.51
N ALA A 141 -45.97 7.88 -19.55
CA ALA A 141 -46.75 8.42 -18.46
C ALA A 141 -47.88 7.43 -18.16
N GLU A 142 -48.03 7.03 -16.91
CA GLU A 142 -49.02 6.06 -16.39
C GLU A 142 -48.55 4.59 -16.39
N GLY A 143 -47.89 4.18 -15.33
CA GLY A 143 -47.61 2.78 -14.98
C GLY A 143 -46.63 2.65 -13.83
N ASN A 144 -47.05 2.06 -12.75
CA ASN A 144 -46.26 1.70 -11.58
C ASN A 144 -45.00 0.94 -11.99
N CYS A 145 -43.82 1.58 -11.89
CA CYS A 145 -42.53 0.92 -12.08
C CYS A 145 -41.94 0.51 -10.72
N ASP A 146 -42.42 -0.58 -10.18
CA ASP A 146 -41.89 -1.28 -8.99
C ASP A 146 -40.90 -2.40 -9.34
N SER A 147 -40.10 -2.27 -10.38
CA SER A 147 -39.00 -3.21 -10.62
C SER A 147 -37.70 -2.44 -10.96
N PRO A 148 -36.60 -2.67 -10.26
CA PRO A 148 -35.31 -2.15 -10.66
C PRO A 148 -34.92 -2.84 -11.98
N LEU A 149 -34.83 -2.05 -13.06
CA LEU A 149 -34.18 -2.49 -14.30
C LEU A 149 -32.71 -2.79 -14.00
N GLU A 150 -32.37 -4.06 -13.83
CA GLU A 150 -31.00 -4.56 -13.95
C GLU A 150 -30.51 -4.29 -15.38
N LEU A 151 -29.82 -3.18 -15.57
CA LEU A 151 -29.01 -2.98 -16.76
C LEU A 151 -27.85 -3.96 -16.70
N ASP A 152 -27.86 -4.91 -17.63
CA ASP A 152 -26.89 -5.99 -17.78
C ASP A 152 -25.48 -5.44 -18.12
N TYR A 153 -24.78 -4.95 -17.08
CA TYR A 153 -23.41 -4.42 -17.16
C TYR A 153 -22.38 -5.49 -17.50
N ALA A 154 -22.74 -6.79 -17.32
CA ALA A 154 -21.89 -7.91 -17.71
C ALA A 154 -21.69 -7.97 -19.23
N ARG A 155 -22.66 -7.49 -20.02
CA ARG A 155 -22.60 -7.52 -21.48
C ARG A 155 -21.66 -6.48 -22.08
N LEU A 156 -21.51 -5.32 -21.46
CA LEU A 156 -20.60 -4.25 -21.90
C LEU A 156 -19.14 -4.53 -21.53
N HIS A 157 -18.89 -5.32 -20.47
CA HIS A 157 -17.52 -5.70 -20.07
C HIS A 157 -17.04 -7.00 -20.71
N SER A 158 -17.94 -7.89 -21.20
CA SER A 158 -17.53 -9.13 -21.87
C SER A 158 -17.04 -8.91 -23.31
N GLU A 159 -17.44 -7.84 -23.97
CA GLU A 159 -16.96 -7.51 -25.32
C GLU A 159 -15.61 -6.75 -25.34
N ALA A 160 -15.23 -6.12 -24.22
CA ALA A 160 -13.95 -5.41 -24.10
C ALA A 160 -12.77 -6.27 -23.59
N ALA A 161 -13.01 -7.53 -23.20
CA ALA A 161 -12.03 -8.39 -22.54
C ALA A 161 -11.49 -9.52 -23.43
N GLN A 162 -11.45 -9.38 -24.76
CA GLN A 162 -10.71 -10.30 -25.61
C GLN A 162 -9.67 -9.57 -26.48
N PRO A 163 -8.41 -9.45 -26.05
CA PRO A 163 -7.32 -9.22 -26.99
C PRO A 163 -7.00 -10.56 -27.67
N SER A 164 -7.44 -10.71 -28.92
CA SER A 164 -6.98 -11.80 -29.79
C SER A 164 -5.51 -11.60 -30.13
N PHE A 165 -4.63 -12.20 -29.35
CA PHE A 165 -3.23 -12.36 -29.70
C PHE A 165 -3.10 -13.36 -30.85
N ARG A 166 -3.06 -12.88 -32.07
CA ARG A 166 -2.49 -13.63 -33.20
C ARG A 166 -0.98 -13.44 -33.17
N LEU A 167 -0.27 -14.47 -32.73
CA LEU A 167 1.16 -14.63 -32.95
C LEU A 167 1.46 -14.63 -34.44
N ALA A 168 1.99 -13.52 -34.96
CA ALA A 168 2.67 -13.50 -36.23
C ALA A 168 4.09 -14.04 -36.02
N LYS A 169 4.31 -15.27 -36.47
CA LYS A 169 5.66 -15.80 -36.67
C LYS A 169 6.36 -14.96 -37.73
N SER A 170 7.39 -14.22 -37.41
CA SER A 170 8.36 -13.73 -38.34
C SER A 170 9.74 -14.29 -37.98
N SER A 171 10.28 -14.93 -38.98
CA SER A 171 11.56 -15.61 -39.07
C SER A 171 12.76 -14.68 -38.87
N SER A 172 13.77 -15.22 -38.18
CA SER A 172 15.22 -15.06 -38.38
C SER A 172 15.77 -13.76 -38.95
N VAL A 173 16.48 -12.99 -38.14
CA VAL A 173 17.76 -12.39 -38.56
C VAL A 173 18.70 -12.47 -37.34
N SER A 174 19.66 -13.39 -37.47
CA SER A 174 20.90 -13.41 -36.71
C SER A 174 21.88 -12.47 -37.44
N GLN A 175 22.53 -11.56 -36.70
CA GLN A 175 23.96 -11.26 -36.86
C GLN A 175 24.38 -10.08 -35.99
N SER A 176 25.26 -10.40 -35.08
CA SER A 176 26.57 -9.77 -34.82
C SER A 176 26.62 -8.27 -34.52
N PHE A 177 26.94 -7.91 -33.29
CA PHE A 177 27.91 -6.87 -33.02
C PHE A 177 28.79 -7.28 -31.83
N ALA A 178 30.03 -7.56 -32.14
CA ALA A 178 31.13 -7.72 -31.21
C ALA A 178 31.90 -6.39 -31.11
N ASN A 179 32.34 -6.07 -29.92
CA ASN A 179 33.50 -5.27 -29.54
C ASN A 179 33.77 -3.94 -30.25
N SER A 180 33.74 -2.87 -29.46
CA SER A 180 34.81 -1.88 -29.45
C SER A 180 34.92 -1.18 -28.09
N ASN A 181 35.84 -1.67 -27.27
CA ASN A 181 36.54 -0.85 -26.29
C ASN A 181 37.47 0.09 -27.07
N GLN A 182 37.41 1.40 -26.80
CA GLN A 182 38.61 2.24 -26.73
C GLN A 182 38.34 3.56 -26.04
N ALA A 183 39.30 3.92 -25.22
CA ALA A 183 39.45 5.08 -24.39
C ALA A 183 39.50 6.41 -25.16
N ALA A 184 39.04 7.47 -24.52
CA ALA A 184 39.55 8.85 -24.69
C ALA A 184 39.19 9.63 -23.41
N ASP A 185 40.11 9.84 -22.60
CA ASP A 185 40.88 11.06 -22.34
C ASP A 185 40.12 12.25 -21.73
N SER A 186 40.61 12.56 -20.52
CA SER A 186 40.47 13.75 -19.72
C SER A 186 40.69 15.06 -20.49
N ALA A 187 39.78 16.01 -20.34
CA ALA A 187 40.13 17.43 -20.46
C ALA A 187 39.32 18.28 -19.48
N ALA A 188 40.07 18.99 -18.69
CA ALA A 188 39.76 19.99 -17.72
C ALA A 188 38.70 21.04 -18.13
N TRP A 189 37.88 21.40 -17.17
CA TRP A 189 37.30 22.74 -17.04
C TRP A 189 37.62 23.27 -15.64
N SER A 190 38.63 24.11 -15.57
CA SER A 190 38.91 25.02 -14.45
C SER A 190 38.44 26.43 -14.84
N GLU A 191 38.20 27.24 -13.82
CA GLU A 191 37.93 28.68 -13.79
C GLU A 191 36.48 29.09 -14.12
N GLY A 192 35.77 29.78 -13.29
CA GLY A 192 35.98 30.79 -12.34
C GLY A 192 34.63 31.37 -11.92
N CYS A 193 34.38 31.52 -10.68
CA CYS A 193 33.51 32.55 -10.13
C CYS A 193 34.00 32.97 -8.76
N GLU A 194 34.56 34.16 -8.73
CA GLU A 194 35.03 34.85 -7.56
C GLU A 194 33.87 35.27 -6.62
N ALA A 195 34.27 35.34 -5.36
CA ALA A 195 33.54 35.81 -4.22
C ALA A 195 32.93 37.21 -4.38
N SER A 196 31.76 37.41 -3.80
CA SER A 196 31.39 38.70 -3.22
C SER A 196 30.83 38.49 -1.82
N GLU A 197 31.69 38.66 -0.85
CA GLU A 197 31.34 38.99 0.54
C GLU A 197 30.58 40.32 0.56
N ARG A 198 29.46 40.40 1.21
CA ARG A 198 28.97 41.61 1.87
C ARG A 198 28.18 41.29 3.13
N ASN A 199 28.71 41.77 4.23
CA ASN A 199 28.14 41.92 5.56
C ASN A 199 26.73 42.54 5.54
N ALA A 200 25.90 42.07 6.45
CA ALA A 200 25.00 42.92 7.23
C ALA A 200 24.50 42.17 8.47
N ASP A 201 25.06 42.53 9.61
CA ASP A 201 24.42 42.42 10.92
C ASP A 201 23.12 43.24 10.89
N GLU A 202 22.02 42.66 11.29
CA GLU A 202 20.95 43.37 11.99
C GLU A 202 20.06 42.33 12.70
N ALA A 203 20.19 42.33 14.02
CA ALA A 203 19.34 41.62 14.95
C ALA A 203 17.97 42.33 15.03
N VAL A 204 16.87 41.60 14.77
CA VAL A 204 15.55 42.07 15.16
C VAL A 204 14.93 41.07 16.15
N ALA A 205 14.70 41.60 17.36
CA ALA A 205 14.16 40.91 18.51
C ALA A 205 12.70 40.45 18.27
N ALA A 206 12.37 39.23 18.70
CA ALA A 206 11.03 38.72 18.83
C ALA A 206 10.30 39.31 20.05
N PRO A 207 9.02 39.64 20.00
CA PRO A 207 8.27 40.08 21.16
C PRO A 207 7.83 38.87 21.99
N GLN A 208 8.16 38.90 23.27
CA GLN A 208 7.64 38.05 24.32
C GLN A 208 6.18 38.43 24.61
N VAL A 209 5.29 37.44 24.67
CA VAL A 209 3.92 37.61 25.18
C VAL A 209 3.89 37.01 26.56
N GLU A 210 3.74 37.84 27.57
CA GLU A 210 3.48 37.45 28.96
C GLU A 210 2.02 37.00 29.17
N PRO A 211 1.76 36.08 30.14
CA PRO A 211 0.41 35.62 30.42
C PRO A 211 -0.32 36.56 31.39
N ASN A 212 -1.45 37.08 30.97
CA ASN A 212 -2.29 37.93 31.80
C ASN A 212 -3.21 37.07 32.69
N ARG A 213 -3.00 37.18 34.01
CA ARG A 213 -3.90 36.73 35.08
C ARG A 213 -4.86 37.84 35.43
N ASN A 214 -6.14 37.49 35.53
CA ASN A 214 -7.18 37.95 36.50
C ASN A 214 -8.51 38.34 35.79
N LYS A 215 -9.62 37.73 36.10
CA LYS A 215 -10.51 37.97 37.26
C LYS A 215 -11.76 37.13 37.07
N ALA A 216 -12.17 36.52 38.18
CA ALA A 216 -13.47 35.89 38.34
C ALA A 216 -14.59 36.96 38.32
N GLY A 217 -15.73 36.60 37.75
CA GLY A 217 -16.97 37.36 37.82
C GLY A 217 -18.11 36.43 37.47
N ASP A 218 -18.92 36.11 38.48
CA ASP A 218 -20.14 35.32 38.39
C ASP A 218 -21.17 35.98 37.49
N ALA A 219 -21.75 35.18 36.57
CA ALA A 219 -23.05 35.50 35.98
C ALA A 219 -23.74 34.22 35.48
N GLU A 220 -24.75 33.86 36.18
CA GLU A 220 -26.01 33.18 35.83
C GLU A 220 -26.03 32.22 34.64
N ALA A 221 -26.15 30.94 34.95
CA ALA A 221 -26.65 29.89 34.09
C ALA A 221 -28.09 30.18 33.65
N ARG A 222 -28.30 30.37 32.33
CA ARG A 222 -29.62 30.26 31.69
C ARG A 222 -29.49 29.42 30.41
N SER A 223 -30.13 28.28 30.49
CA SER A 223 -30.77 27.49 29.42
C SER A 223 -30.29 27.71 27.97
N GLU A 224 -29.28 26.95 27.54
CA GLU A 224 -28.95 26.66 26.15
C GLU A 224 -29.16 25.20 25.75
N ASP A 225 -29.77 24.37 26.61
CA ASP A 225 -29.87 22.91 26.36
C ASP A 225 -31.03 22.49 25.42
N CYS A 226 -31.89 23.39 24.95
CA CYS A 226 -32.96 23.03 24.02
C CYS A 226 -32.63 23.24 22.52
N GLU A 227 -31.70 24.11 22.15
CA GLU A 227 -31.36 24.32 20.73
C GLU A 227 -30.32 23.31 20.18
N ALA A 228 -29.51 22.67 21.03
CA ALA A 228 -28.53 21.67 20.60
C ALA A 228 -29.19 20.33 20.20
N SER A 229 -30.34 19.99 20.82
CA SER A 229 -31.07 18.75 20.54
C SER A 229 -31.86 18.82 19.21
N GLU A 230 -32.40 20.00 18.86
CA GLU A 230 -33.11 20.17 17.58
C GLU A 230 -32.16 20.28 16.37
N ARG A 231 -30.96 20.84 16.55
CA ARG A 231 -29.92 20.84 15.49
C ARG A 231 -29.33 19.45 15.26
N SER A 232 -29.25 18.60 16.26
CA SER A 232 -28.85 17.21 16.14
C SER A 232 -29.92 16.35 15.44
N ALA A 233 -31.19 16.57 15.73
CA ALA A 233 -32.30 15.84 15.10
C ALA A 233 -32.50 16.23 13.63
N THR A 234 -32.33 17.51 13.28
CA THR A 234 -32.42 17.97 11.89
C THR A 234 -31.21 17.56 11.05
N ALA A 235 -30.01 17.49 11.63
CA ALA A 235 -28.83 16.94 10.96
C ALA A 235 -28.94 15.41 10.74
N ALA A 236 -29.51 14.68 11.70
CA ALA A 236 -29.78 13.24 11.57
C ALA A 236 -30.91 12.95 10.57
N ALA A 237 -31.96 13.80 10.51
CA ALA A 237 -33.03 13.67 9.52
C ALA A 237 -32.58 14.03 8.11
N ALA A 238 -31.65 15.00 7.94
CA ALA A 238 -31.02 15.31 6.66
C ALA A 238 -30.02 14.22 6.21
N ALA A 239 -29.39 13.50 7.14
CA ALA A 239 -28.55 12.35 6.82
C ALA A 239 -29.38 11.11 6.41
N ALA A 240 -30.63 10.98 6.86
CA ALA A 240 -31.50 9.84 6.55
C ALA A 240 -32.17 9.90 5.15
N GLN A 241 -31.98 10.99 4.40
CA GLN A 241 -32.44 11.13 3.02
C GLN A 241 -31.28 11.16 2.00
N VAL A 242 -30.17 10.44 2.24
CA VAL A 242 -29.24 10.10 1.18
C VAL A 242 -29.93 9.00 0.36
N ASP A 243 -30.47 9.43 -0.76
CA ASP A 243 -31.17 8.59 -1.73
C ASP A 243 -30.35 7.31 -2.02
N ASN A 244 -30.90 6.12 -1.74
CA ASN A 244 -30.27 4.81 -1.96
C ASN A 244 -29.79 4.62 -3.42
N ALA A 245 -30.24 5.45 -4.36
CA ALA A 245 -29.86 5.42 -5.77
C ALA A 245 -28.44 5.97 -6.05
N LEU A 246 -27.79 6.67 -5.10
CA LEU A 246 -26.46 7.28 -5.28
C LEU A 246 -25.35 6.56 -4.52
N GLN A 247 -25.68 5.47 -3.82
CA GLN A 247 -24.68 4.68 -3.10
C GLN A 247 -23.92 3.74 -4.07
N PRO A 248 -22.60 3.53 -3.84
CA PRO A 248 -21.86 2.51 -4.58
C PRO A 248 -22.51 1.14 -4.40
N PRO A 249 -22.43 0.25 -5.41
CA PRO A 249 -22.94 -1.10 -5.26
C PRO A 249 -22.21 -1.81 -4.14
N THR A 250 -22.98 -2.42 -3.27
CA THR A 250 -22.48 -3.34 -2.25
C THR A 250 -23.01 -4.73 -2.54
N HIS A 251 -22.11 -5.70 -2.62
CA HIS A 251 -22.45 -7.10 -2.85
C HIS A 251 -21.86 -7.93 -1.73
N PHE A 252 -22.65 -8.30 -0.74
CA PHE A 252 -22.21 -9.16 0.35
C PHE A 252 -22.47 -10.63 0.03
N SER A 253 -21.42 -11.45 0.16
CA SER A 253 -21.54 -12.90 0.07
C SER A 253 -21.88 -13.50 1.44
N PRO A 254 -22.83 -14.42 1.52
CA PRO A 254 -23.10 -15.14 2.76
C PRO A 254 -22.11 -16.28 3.05
N THR A 255 -21.28 -16.66 2.07
CA THR A 255 -20.42 -17.86 2.13
C THR A 255 -18.93 -17.57 1.96
N MET A 256 -18.58 -16.40 1.45
CA MET A 256 -17.18 -15.98 1.25
C MET A 256 -16.86 -14.80 2.14
N PRO A 257 -15.61 -14.66 2.59
CA PRO A 257 -15.17 -13.45 3.28
C PRO A 257 -15.43 -12.21 2.42
N ASN A 258 -15.97 -11.16 3.03
CA ASN A 258 -16.33 -9.91 2.36
C ASN A 258 -15.23 -8.88 2.61
N VAL A 259 -14.58 -8.38 1.58
CA VAL A 259 -13.56 -7.35 1.67
C VAL A 259 -13.97 -6.10 0.91
N GLY A 260 -13.89 -4.94 1.57
CA GLY A 260 -14.06 -3.65 0.93
C GLY A 260 -12.74 -3.17 0.32
N ILE A 261 -12.81 -2.38 -0.75
CA ILE A 261 -11.66 -1.66 -1.30
C ILE A 261 -11.93 -0.16 -1.29
N ALA A 262 -11.00 0.62 -0.73
CA ALA A 262 -11.10 2.09 -0.68
C ALA A 262 -9.74 2.75 -0.92
N GLY A 263 -9.71 4.08 -0.98
CA GLY A 263 -8.49 4.85 -1.11
C GLY A 263 -8.24 5.45 -2.49
N ALA A 264 -6.99 5.58 -2.89
CA ALA A 264 -6.61 6.29 -4.10
C ALA A 264 -6.95 5.52 -5.38
N ARG A 265 -6.61 4.24 -5.43
CA ARG A 265 -6.79 3.38 -6.61
C ARG A 265 -6.82 1.92 -6.16
N ALA A 266 -7.52 1.05 -6.90
CA ALA A 266 -7.26 -0.38 -6.89
C ALA A 266 -6.83 -0.78 -8.30
N ASN A 267 -5.67 -1.41 -8.43
CA ASN A 267 -5.24 -2.00 -9.69
C ASN A 267 -5.93 -3.36 -9.90
N ALA A 268 -5.90 -3.84 -11.12
CA ALA A 268 -6.49 -5.13 -11.48
C ALA A 268 -5.83 -6.30 -10.72
N GLU A 269 -4.55 -6.15 -10.39
CA GLU A 269 -3.80 -7.17 -9.65
C GLU A 269 -4.33 -7.38 -8.23
N ILE A 270 -4.62 -6.30 -7.48
CA ILE A 270 -5.23 -6.40 -6.14
C ILE A 270 -6.54 -7.19 -6.20
N LYS A 271 -7.40 -6.86 -7.16
CA LYS A 271 -8.68 -7.55 -7.33
C LYS A 271 -8.48 -9.03 -7.66
N ARG A 272 -7.59 -9.33 -8.61
CA ARG A 272 -7.28 -10.70 -9.03
C ARG A 272 -6.73 -11.55 -7.87
N ILE A 273 -5.88 -10.97 -7.01
CA ILE A 273 -5.36 -11.66 -5.83
C ILE A 273 -6.50 -11.95 -4.85
N LEU A 274 -7.35 -10.97 -4.55
CA LEU A 274 -8.50 -11.17 -3.65
C LEU A 274 -9.45 -12.25 -4.19
N GLU A 275 -9.81 -12.19 -5.46
CA GLU A 275 -10.69 -13.18 -6.12
C GLU A 275 -10.05 -14.59 -6.15
N ALA A 276 -8.73 -14.68 -6.42
CA ALA A 276 -8.00 -15.96 -6.42
C ALA A 276 -7.95 -16.63 -5.03
N HIS A 277 -8.09 -15.85 -3.96
CA HIS A 277 -8.17 -16.35 -2.58
C HIS A 277 -9.63 -16.61 -2.12
N GLY A 278 -10.58 -16.61 -3.03
CA GLY A 278 -11.99 -16.89 -2.70
C GLY A 278 -12.66 -15.79 -1.87
N VAL A 279 -12.24 -14.54 -2.04
CA VAL A 279 -12.78 -13.38 -1.33
C VAL A 279 -13.78 -12.65 -2.20
N ASN A 280 -14.92 -12.29 -1.63
CA ASN A 280 -15.89 -11.42 -2.26
C ASN A 280 -15.53 -9.95 -2.07
N ILE A 281 -15.41 -9.20 -3.17
CA ILE A 281 -15.21 -7.75 -3.12
C ILE A 281 -16.57 -7.09 -2.88
N ALA A 282 -16.84 -6.77 -1.61
CA ALA A 282 -18.14 -6.24 -1.19
C ALA A 282 -18.44 -4.85 -1.76
N PHE A 283 -17.43 -4.01 -1.90
CA PHE A 283 -17.50 -2.70 -2.56
C PHE A 283 -16.12 -2.21 -2.99
N ASP A 284 -16.09 -1.31 -3.98
CA ASP A 284 -14.89 -0.59 -4.42
C ASP A 284 -15.22 0.91 -4.56
N ILE A 285 -14.72 1.71 -3.63
CA ILE A 285 -14.88 3.16 -3.60
C ILE A 285 -13.56 3.90 -3.75
N THR A 286 -12.61 3.30 -4.42
CA THR A 286 -11.36 3.97 -4.77
C THR A 286 -11.60 5.15 -5.70
N CYS A 287 -10.65 6.08 -5.74
CA CYS A 287 -10.71 7.30 -6.56
C CYS A 287 -10.95 7.01 -8.05
N THR A 288 -10.37 5.91 -8.55
CA THR A 288 -10.43 5.55 -9.97
C THR A 288 -11.55 4.56 -10.28
N ASN A 289 -11.94 3.72 -9.32
CA ASN A 289 -12.95 2.69 -9.49
C ASN A 289 -14.29 3.00 -8.84
N ALA A 290 -14.40 4.14 -8.14
CA ALA A 290 -15.70 4.58 -7.66
C ALA A 290 -16.62 4.66 -8.86
N ILE A 291 -17.43 3.62 -9.01
CA ILE A 291 -18.33 3.46 -10.13
C ILE A 291 -19.26 4.67 -10.13
N ARG A 292 -19.29 5.37 -11.24
CA ARG A 292 -20.34 6.32 -11.52
C ARG A 292 -21.66 5.56 -11.57
N ARG A 293 -22.31 5.42 -10.44
CA ARG A 293 -23.72 5.12 -10.42
C ARG A 293 -24.46 6.39 -10.08
N PHE A 294 -24.69 7.22 -11.09
CA PHE A 294 -25.89 7.99 -11.04
C PHE A 294 -26.86 7.36 -12.05
N VAL A 295 -27.98 6.95 -11.57
CA VAL A 295 -29.13 6.73 -12.42
C VAL A 295 -29.58 8.11 -12.80
N PRO A 296 -29.51 8.52 -14.08
CA PRO A 296 -30.03 9.83 -14.48
C PRO A 296 -31.51 9.84 -14.12
N ARG A 297 -31.85 10.56 -13.08
CA ARG A 297 -33.23 10.99 -12.89
C ARG A 297 -33.55 11.80 -14.13
N LYS A 298 -34.75 11.68 -14.73
CA LYS A 298 -35.19 12.48 -15.89
C LYS A 298 -34.40 13.80 -16.01
N THR A 299 -33.20 13.72 -16.55
CA THR A 299 -32.27 14.84 -16.64
C THR A 299 -32.58 15.52 -17.95
N ASP A 300 -33.37 16.59 -17.89
CA ASP A 300 -33.80 17.31 -19.09
C ASP A 300 -32.80 18.39 -19.51
N THR A 301 -31.69 18.56 -18.75
CA THR A 301 -30.73 19.64 -19.00
C THR A 301 -29.30 19.26 -18.62
N LEU A 302 -28.33 19.89 -19.27
CA LEU A 302 -26.91 19.76 -18.90
C LEU A 302 -26.64 20.21 -17.44
N ALA A 303 -27.44 21.16 -16.94
CA ALA A 303 -27.35 21.65 -15.56
C ALA A 303 -27.64 20.50 -14.57
N GLN A 304 -28.70 19.74 -14.78
CA GLN A 304 -29.05 18.61 -13.94
C GLN A 304 -28.00 17.49 -14.04
N TYR A 305 -27.54 17.20 -15.25
CA TYR A 305 -26.44 16.25 -15.46
C TYR A 305 -25.18 16.64 -14.68
N ALA A 306 -24.76 17.91 -14.78
CA ALA A 306 -23.59 18.40 -14.06
C ALA A 306 -23.80 18.36 -12.55
N HIS A 307 -25.01 18.68 -12.07
CA HIS A 307 -25.38 18.55 -10.67
C HIS A 307 -25.21 17.09 -10.20
N ASP A 308 -25.77 16.13 -10.91
CA ASP A 308 -25.72 14.71 -10.54
C ASP A 308 -24.27 14.17 -10.56
N VAL A 309 -23.46 14.58 -11.55
CA VAL A 309 -22.03 14.25 -11.60
C VAL A 309 -21.27 14.80 -10.41
N LEU A 310 -21.57 16.05 -9.97
CA LEU A 310 -20.84 16.66 -8.86
C LEU A 310 -21.30 16.13 -7.49
N THR A 311 -22.58 15.79 -7.34
CA THR A 311 -23.20 15.39 -6.06
C THR A 311 -23.13 13.87 -5.77
N GLN A 312 -22.58 13.06 -6.68
CA GLN A 312 -22.31 11.64 -6.41
C GLN A 312 -21.49 11.44 -5.13
N LEU A 313 -21.38 10.20 -4.61
CA LEU A 313 -20.60 9.91 -3.40
C LEU A 313 -19.26 10.69 -3.44
N PRO A 314 -18.98 11.57 -2.46
CA PRO A 314 -17.82 12.45 -2.54
C PRO A 314 -16.51 11.66 -2.47
N CYS A 315 -15.49 12.13 -3.20
CA CYS A 315 -14.13 11.66 -2.96
C CYS A 315 -13.54 12.35 -1.70
N ALA A 316 -12.47 11.81 -1.15
CA ALA A 316 -11.81 12.33 0.05
C ALA A 316 -11.36 13.81 -0.04
N ARG A 317 -11.38 14.41 -1.25
CA ARG A 317 -11.00 15.81 -1.48
C ARG A 317 -12.14 16.81 -1.41
N MET A 318 -13.37 16.34 -1.35
CA MET A 318 -14.52 17.21 -1.23
C MET A 318 -14.60 17.81 0.18
N ARG A 319 -15.10 19.04 0.28
CA ARG A 319 -15.23 19.75 1.55
C ARG A 319 -16.22 19.07 2.49
N ASN A 320 -17.33 18.60 1.93
CA ASN A 320 -18.32 17.82 2.67
C ASN A 320 -18.10 16.33 2.37
N ILE A 321 -17.44 15.61 3.30
CA ILE A 321 -17.21 14.17 3.24
C ILE A 321 -18.22 13.37 4.09
N SER A 322 -19.22 14.04 4.70
CA SER A 322 -20.20 13.38 5.58
C SER A 322 -20.91 12.20 4.88
N PRO A 323 -21.35 12.30 3.61
CA PRO A 323 -21.97 11.15 2.93
C PRO A 323 -21.01 9.96 2.76
N ARG A 324 -19.71 10.24 2.53
CA ARG A 324 -18.70 9.19 2.42
C ARG A 324 -18.42 8.53 3.77
N LYS A 325 -18.40 9.31 4.84
CA LYS A 325 -18.27 8.80 6.20
C LYS A 325 -19.48 7.94 6.58
N ALA A 326 -20.70 8.43 6.33
CA ALA A 326 -21.92 7.67 6.58
C ALA A 326 -21.94 6.33 5.80
N PHE A 327 -21.42 6.31 4.57
CA PHE A 327 -21.24 5.08 3.82
C PHE A 327 -20.29 4.10 4.54
N PHE A 328 -19.13 4.55 5.00
CA PHE A 328 -18.21 3.69 5.76
C PHE A 328 -18.86 3.19 7.06
N ASP A 329 -19.53 4.06 7.82
CA ASP A 329 -20.22 3.70 9.07
C ASP A 329 -21.27 2.60 8.84
N GLN A 330 -21.90 2.58 7.66
CA GLN A 330 -22.89 1.58 7.29
C GLN A 330 -22.27 0.26 6.83
N VAL A 331 -21.19 0.27 6.03
CA VAL A 331 -20.68 -0.94 5.36
C VAL A 331 -19.56 -1.63 6.12
N LEU A 332 -18.74 -0.90 6.90
CA LEU A 332 -17.61 -1.50 7.61
C LEU A 332 -18.01 -2.57 8.66
N PRO A 333 -19.17 -2.46 9.36
CA PRO A 333 -19.62 -3.55 10.23
C PRO A 333 -20.03 -4.84 9.50
N GLN A 334 -20.13 -4.82 8.17
CA GLN A 334 -20.60 -5.93 7.34
C GLN A 334 -19.49 -6.60 6.53
N VAL A 335 -18.25 -6.10 6.63
CA VAL A 335 -17.09 -6.68 5.96
C VAL A 335 -16.15 -7.33 6.96
N ASP A 336 -15.45 -8.38 6.52
CA ASP A 336 -14.43 -9.06 7.30
C ASP A 336 -13.10 -8.27 7.27
N GLY A 337 -12.94 -7.36 6.29
CA GLY A 337 -11.77 -6.50 6.21
C GLY A 337 -11.87 -5.41 5.15
N LEU A 338 -10.97 -4.42 5.23
CA LEU A 338 -10.85 -3.33 4.28
C LEU A 338 -9.42 -3.23 3.74
N VAL A 339 -9.24 -3.31 2.43
CA VAL A 339 -8.00 -2.94 1.75
C VAL A 339 -8.06 -1.45 1.43
N TYR A 340 -7.25 -0.66 2.14
CA TYR A 340 -7.12 0.77 1.90
C TYR A 340 -5.86 1.05 1.10
N HIS A 341 -6.04 1.35 -0.19
CA HIS A 341 -4.94 1.56 -1.12
C HIS A 341 -4.53 3.02 -1.20
N ALA A 342 -3.25 3.28 -1.04
CA ALA A 342 -2.62 4.57 -1.29
C ALA A 342 -1.61 4.46 -2.43
N VAL A 343 -1.41 5.55 -3.15
CA VAL A 343 -0.35 5.67 -4.15
C VAL A 343 0.74 6.56 -3.58
N GLN A 344 1.98 6.20 -3.78
CA GLN A 344 3.14 6.95 -3.31
C GLN A 344 3.04 8.44 -3.69
N PHE A 345 3.27 9.32 -2.74
CA PHE A 345 3.10 10.78 -2.82
C PHE A 345 1.64 11.26 -3.03
N CYS A 346 0.64 10.44 -2.69
CA CYS A 346 -0.76 10.83 -2.68
C CYS A 346 -1.26 11.10 -1.25
N ASP A 347 -0.98 12.28 -0.69
CA ASP A 347 -1.22 12.63 0.72
C ASP A 347 -2.71 12.67 1.10
N MET A 348 -3.59 12.97 0.14
CA MET A 348 -5.02 13.20 0.43
C MET A 348 -5.72 11.99 1.05
N TYR A 349 -5.32 10.77 0.67
CA TYR A 349 -5.90 9.55 1.20
C TYR A 349 -5.28 9.10 2.53
N SER A 350 -4.11 9.60 2.89
CA SER A 350 -3.46 9.30 4.16
C SER A 350 -4.26 9.84 5.37
N TYR A 351 -4.92 10.99 5.20
CA TYR A 351 -5.78 11.56 6.25
C TYR A 351 -7.04 10.71 6.48
N GLU A 352 -7.71 10.29 5.41
CA GLU A 352 -8.89 9.42 5.50
C GLU A 352 -8.52 8.06 6.13
N TYR A 353 -7.39 7.47 5.72
CA TYR A 353 -6.88 6.25 6.32
C TYR A 353 -6.68 6.37 7.83
N SER A 354 -6.04 7.47 8.28
CA SER A 354 -5.78 7.69 9.70
C SER A 354 -7.05 7.81 10.54
N ASP A 355 -8.12 8.38 9.97
CA ASP A 355 -9.43 8.46 10.62
C ASP A 355 -10.12 7.08 10.67
N LEU A 356 -10.15 6.38 9.54
CA LEU A 356 -10.73 5.04 9.44
C LEU A 356 -10.04 4.04 10.35
N LYS A 357 -8.71 4.06 10.45
CA LYS A 357 -7.97 3.15 11.33
C LYS A 357 -8.37 3.28 12.80
N ARG A 358 -8.80 4.48 13.23
CA ARG A 358 -9.26 4.70 14.63
C ARG A 358 -10.70 4.30 14.86
N THR A 359 -11.54 4.30 13.82
CA THR A 359 -13.00 4.18 13.96
C THR A 359 -13.58 2.91 13.38
N SER A 360 -12.84 2.21 12.51
CA SER A 360 -13.32 0.99 11.86
C SER A 360 -13.42 -0.19 12.82
N PRO A 361 -14.56 -0.90 12.83
CA PRO A 361 -14.70 -2.16 13.53
C PRO A 361 -14.00 -3.33 12.83
N ALA A 362 -13.78 -3.22 11.50
CA ALA A 362 -13.11 -4.23 10.69
C ALA A 362 -11.61 -3.93 10.59
N PRO A 363 -10.73 -4.94 10.51
CA PRO A 363 -9.31 -4.77 10.26
C PRO A 363 -9.06 -4.07 8.92
N ILE A 364 -8.04 -3.20 8.86
CA ILE A 364 -7.70 -2.43 7.66
C ILE A 364 -6.26 -2.70 7.25
N LEU A 365 -6.06 -3.23 6.04
CA LEU A 365 -4.76 -3.29 5.41
C LEU A 365 -4.44 -1.95 4.73
N ALA A 366 -3.38 -1.27 5.16
CA ALA A 366 -2.80 -0.14 4.43
C ALA A 366 -1.86 -0.67 3.34
N LEU A 367 -2.24 -0.50 2.09
CA LEU A 367 -1.46 -0.93 0.94
C LEU A 367 -0.98 0.28 0.14
N GLU A 368 0.33 0.53 0.11
CA GLU A 368 0.92 1.59 -0.69
C GLU A 368 1.69 1.01 -1.87
N THR A 369 1.39 1.48 -3.08
CA THR A 369 2.13 1.12 -4.29
C THR A 369 2.72 2.35 -4.98
N ASP A 370 3.76 2.12 -5.75
CA ASP A 370 4.39 3.13 -6.61
C ASP A 370 3.97 3.02 -8.07
N CYS A 371 2.97 2.21 -8.40
CA CYS A 371 2.50 1.92 -9.75
C CYS A 371 3.55 1.29 -10.67
N THR A 372 4.55 0.58 -10.11
CA THR A 372 5.53 -0.18 -10.89
C THR A 372 5.43 -1.68 -10.64
N ALA A 373 5.94 -2.48 -11.56
CA ALA A 373 6.02 -3.94 -11.41
C ALA A 373 6.93 -4.38 -10.24
N GLN A 374 7.85 -3.52 -9.79
CA GLN A 374 8.79 -3.84 -8.71
C GLN A 374 8.12 -4.01 -7.35
N SER A 375 7.00 -3.32 -7.11
CA SER A 375 6.26 -3.43 -5.83
C SER A 375 5.33 -4.64 -5.73
N ARG A 376 5.21 -5.45 -6.81
CA ARG A 376 4.24 -6.56 -6.90
C ARG A 376 4.43 -7.62 -5.82
N GLY A 377 5.67 -8.08 -5.61
CA GLY A 377 5.96 -9.12 -4.60
C GLY A 377 5.62 -8.68 -3.18
N GLN A 378 5.94 -7.43 -2.85
CA GLN A 378 5.63 -6.82 -1.56
C GLN A 378 4.12 -6.64 -1.35
N MET A 379 3.42 -6.24 -2.41
CA MET A 379 1.96 -6.12 -2.41
C MET A 379 1.30 -7.48 -2.15
N LEU A 380 1.78 -8.53 -2.83
CA LEU A 380 1.28 -9.90 -2.68
C LEU A 380 1.44 -10.39 -1.23
N THR A 381 2.63 -10.29 -0.66
CA THR A 381 2.89 -10.73 0.72
C THR A 381 1.97 -10.01 1.72
N ARG A 382 1.72 -8.70 1.54
CA ARG A 382 0.85 -7.94 2.44
C ARG A 382 -0.62 -8.34 2.29
N LEU A 383 -1.08 -8.56 1.05
CA LEU A 383 -2.44 -9.03 0.81
C LEU A 383 -2.65 -10.44 1.37
N GLU A 384 -1.73 -11.37 1.13
CA GLU A 384 -1.80 -12.74 1.67
C GLU A 384 -1.82 -12.72 3.20
N ALA A 385 -0.91 -11.98 3.86
CA ALA A 385 -0.89 -11.87 5.32
C ALA A 385 -2.20 -11.26 5.89
N PHE A 386 -2.77 -10.29 5.19
CA PHE A 386 -4.07 -9.74 5.58
C PHE A 386 -5.19 -10.76 5.43
N LEU A 387 -5.21 -11.51 4.33
CA LEU A 387 -6.20 -12.56 4.09
C LEU A 387 -6.10 -13.70 5.11
N GLU A 388 -4.88 -14.09 5.46
CA GLU A 388 -4.62 -15.05 6.56
C GLU A 388 -5.19 -14.52 7.88
N SER A 389 -5.01 -13.22 8.19
CA SER A 389 -5.49 -12.61 9.45
C SER A 389 -7.00 -12.53 9.57
N ILE A 390 -7.74 -12.48 8.44
CA ILE A 390 -9.22 -12.50 8.42
C ILE A 390 -9.81 -13.89 8.15
N GLY A 391 -8.98 -14.94 8.18
CA GLY A 391 -9.41 -16.32 7.98
C GLY A 391 -9.77 -16.69 6.53
N ALA A 392 -9.38 -15.87 5.56
CA ALA A 392 -9.57 -16.11 4.13
C ALA A 392 -8.40 -16.96 3.60
N SER A 393 -8.33 -18.24 3.97
CA SER A 393 -7.31 -19.17 3.47
C SER A 393 -7.65 -19.68 2.06
N GLN A 394 -6.64 -19.99 1.26
CA GLN A 394 -6.78 -20.60 -0.07
C GLN A 394 -7.55 -21.93 0.03
N THR A 395 -8.81 -21.92 -0.34
CA THR A 395 -9.69 -23.10 -0.24
C THR A 395 -9.49 -24.08 -1.39
N GLU A 396 -8.78 -23.72 -2.47
CA GLU A 396 -8.71 -24.55 -3.68
C GLU A 396 -7.52 -25.55 -3.70
N HIS A 397 -6.47 -25.38 -2.89
CA HIS A 397 -5.40 -26.40 -2.82
C HIS A 397 -5.72 -27.57 -1.87
N LEU A 398 -6.69 -27.41 -0.98
CA LEU A 398 -7.04 -28.44 0.01
C LEU A 398 -7.84 -29.63 -0.56
N THR A 399 -8.43 -29.51 -1.76
CA THR A 399 -9.24 -30.61 -2.34
C THR A 399 -8.39 -31.64 -3.09
N ASN A 400 -7.14 -31.35 -3.43
CA ASN A 400 -6.29 -32.29 -4.16
C ASN A 400 -5.36 -33.14 -3.28
N LEU A 401 -5.26 -32.84 -1.97
CA LEU A 401 -4.42 -33.60 -1.04
C LEU A 401 -5.16 -34.74 -0.31
N LYS A 402 -6.46 -34.91 -0.54
CA LYS A 402 -7.23 -36.08 -0.04
C LYS A 402 -7.03 -37.30 -0.93
N GLY A 403 -5.82 -37.87 -0.93
CA GLY A 403 -5.57 -39.03 -1.77
C GLY A 403 -4.40 -39.93 -1.40
N SER A 404 -3.56 -39.55 -0.47
CA SER A 404 -2.54 -40.46 0.04
C SER A 404 -2.93 -40.92 1.44
N PRO A 405 -3.03 -42.24 1.69
CA PRO A 405 -3.25 -42.73 3.05
C PRO A 405 -2.06 -42.31 3.89
N MET A 406 -2.31 -41.55 4.97
CA MET A 406 -1.30 -41.18 5.97
C MET A 406 -0.54 -42.48 6.34
N SER A 407 0.78 -42.45 6.12
CA SER A 407 1.66 -43.47 6.66
C SER A 407 1.55 -43.41 8.18
N THR A 408 1.23 -44.54 8.80
CA THR A 408 1.16 -44.72 10.26
C THR A 408 2.51 -44.49 11.00
N ALA A 409 3.51 -43.94 10.31
CA ALA A 409 4.85 -43.67 10.82
C ALA A 409 5.26 -42.19 10.80
N ALA A 410 4.41 -41.25 10.32
CA ALA A 410 4.74 -39.85 10.28
C ALA A 410 4.47 -39.20 11.65
N THR A 411 5.52 -38.77 12.36
CA THR A 411 5.47 -38.26 13.73
C THR A 411 6.08 -36.86 13.85
N PHE A 412 6.51 -36.27 12.74
CA PHE A 412 7.20 -34.98 12.71
C PHE A 412 6.66 -34.06 11.64
N VAL A 413 6.82 -32.76 11.85
CA VAL A 413 6.55 -31.72 10.87
C VAL A 413 7.77 -30.83 10.68
N VAL A 414 7.84 -30.14 9.54
CA VAL A 414 8.94 -29.22 9.23
C VAL A 414 8.41 -27.83 8.88
N GLY A 415 8.98 -26.82 9.52
CA GLY A 415 8.84 -25.42 9.13
C GLY A 415 10.11 -24.92 8.46
N LEU A 416 9.98 -24.28 7.31
CA LEU A 416 11.07 -23.69 6.53
C LEU A 416 10.85 -22.19 6.37
N ASP A 417 11.77 -21.37 6.87
CA ASP A 417 11.76 -19.93 6.62
C ASP A 417 12.90 -19.57 5.67
N SER A 418 12.54 -19.27 4.42
CA SER A 418 13.48 -18.88 3.37
C SER A 418 13.55 -17.37 3.25
N GLY A 419 14.31 -16.74 4.12
CA GLY A 419 14.56 -15.31 4.11
C GLY A 419 15.56 -14.87 3.04
N SER A 420 15.76 -13.58 2.89
CA SER A 420 16.71 -12.98 1.94
C SER A 420 18.18 -13.17 2.33
N THR A 421 18.49 -13.35 3.60
CA THR A 421 19.84 -13.45 4.15
C THR A 421 20.11 -14.83 4.76
N SER A 422 19.18 -15.37 5.54
CA SER A 422 19.23 -16.70 6.12
C SER A 422 18.04 -17.55 5.67
N THR A 423 18.27 -18.87 5.65
CA THR A 423 17.24 -19.90 5.48
C THR A 423 17.27 -20.78 6.71
N ASN A 424 16.15 -20.83 7.40
CA ASN A 424 16.02 -21.47 8.69
C ASN A 424 15.06 -22.66 8.59
N ALA A 425 15.36 -23.75 9.27
CA ALA A 425 14.53 -24.95 9.29
C ALA A 425 14.34 -25.44 10.72
N VAL A 426 13.13 -25.90 11.05
CA VAL A 426 12.75 -26.45 12.35
C VAL A 426 12.01 -27.76 12.14
N VAL A 427 12.42 -28.82 12.84
CA VAL A 427 11.68 -30.08 13.00
C VAL A 427 10.96 -30.05 14.34
N MET A 428 9.66 -30.31 14.33
CA MET A 428 8.82 -30.37 15.51
C MET A 428 8.07 -31.71 15.59
N ASN A 429 7.90 -32.22 16.80
CA ASN A 429 7.13 -33.44 17.04
C ASN A 429 5.67 -33.16 17.43
N GLU A 430 4.84 -34.18 17.53
CA GLU A 430 3.42 -34.09 17.91
C GLU A 430 3.19 -33.43 19.28
N ALA A 431 4.18 -33.49 20.19
CA ALA A 431 4.12 -32.80 21.50
C ALA A 431 4.48 -31.30 21.41
N ARG A 432 4.53 -30.73 20.21
CA ARG A 432 4.92 -29.33 19.94
C ARG A 432 6.31 -28.97 20.45
N LYS A 433 7.23 -29.95 20.50
CA LYS A 433 8.61 -29.74 20.91
C LYS A 433 9.54 -29.67 19.71
N ILE A 434 10.38 -28.64 19.67
CA ILE A 434 11.48 -28.54 18.69
C ILE A 434 12.47 -29.68 18.94
N VAL A 435 12.71 -30.51 17.93
CA VAL A 435 13.64 -31.65 17.94
C VAL A 435 15.00 -31.22 17.40
N ALA A 436 15.00 -30.46 16.33
CA ALA A 436 16.21 -29.90 15.72
C ALA A 436 15.90 -28.58 15.02
N SER A 437 16.90 -27.72 14.90
CA SER A 437 16.88 -26.49 14.13
C SER A 437 18.18 -26.31 13.35
N VAL A 438 18.07 -25.54 12.24
CA VAL A 438 19.19 -25.18 11.37
C VAL A 438 19.01 -23.76 10.90
N VAL A 439 20.10 -22.98 10.94
CA VAL A 439 20.21 -21.65 10.36
C VAL A 439 21.36 -21.67 9.36
N ILE A 440 21.09 -21.41 8.09
CA ILE A 440 22.11 -21.34 7.04
C ILE A 440 21.99 -20.03 6.25
N ARG A 441 23.07 -19.58 5.63
CA ARG A 441 23.01 -18.42 4.74
C ARG A 441 22.23 -18.75 3.46
N THR A 442 21.29 -17.87 3.09
CA THR A 442 20.60 -17.94 1.80
C THR A 442 21.56 -17.55 0.70
N GLY A 443 21.80 -18.44 -0.25
CA GLY A 443 22.59 -18.16 -1.45
C GLY A 443 21.75 -17.47 -2.53
N ALA A 444 22.30 -17.38 -3.73
CA ALA A 444 21.63 -16.78 -4.88
C ALA A 444 20.34 -17.51 -5.34
N LYS A 445 20.15 -18.77 -4.91
CA LYS A 445 19.00 -19.60 -5.25
C LYS A 445 18.30 -20.05 -3.96
N ALA A 446 17.19 -19.40 -3.63
CA ALA A 446 16.41 -19.68 -2.42
C ALA A 446 16.00 -21.17 -2.31
N GLY A 447 15.47 -21.77 -3.38
CA GLY A 447 15.06 -23.18 -3.38
C GLY A 447 16.20 -24.16 -3.07
N ALA A 448 17.41 -23.92 -3.58
CA ALA A 448 18.58 -24.76 -3.28
C ALA A 448 19.05 -24.63 -1.82
N SER A 449 18.92 -23.43 -1.24
CA SER A 449 19.21 -23.21 0.17
C SER A 449 18.17 -23.87 1.06
N ALA A 450 16.88 -23.77 0.69
CA ALA A 450 15.80 -24.44 1.41
C ALA A 450 15.97 -25.99 1.39
N GLU A 451 16.32 -26.57 0.25
CA GLU A 451 16.58 -28.01 0.14
C GLU A 451 17.78 -28.45 1.01
N ARG A 452 18.83 -27.64 1.06
CA ARG A 452 19.98 -27.90 1.93
C ARG A 452 19.60 -27.80 3.41
N ALA A 453 18.85 -26.76 3.82
CA ALA A 453 18.39 -26.59 5.19
C ALA A 453 17.46 -27.73 5.61
N TYR A 454 16.54 -28.14 4.73
CA TYR A 454 15.64 -29.26 4.96
C TYR A 454 16.42 -30.57 5.20
N ARG A 455 17.37 -30.90 4.34
CA ARG A 455 18.19 -32.08 4.49
C ARG A 455 19.01 -32.07 5.78
N GLU A 456 19.66 -30.95 6.08
CA GLU A 456 20.49 -30.79 7.26
C GLU A 456 19.66 -30.86 8.56
N VAL A 457 18.46 -30.30 8.59
CA VAL A 457 17.62 -30.36 9.80
C VAL A 457 17.09 -31.78 10.04
N LEU A 458 16.75 -32.54 8.99
CA LEU A 458 16.34 -33.94 9.12
C LEU A 458 17.50 -34.80 9.62
N GLU A 459 18.72 -34.60 9.10
CA GLU A 459 19.93 -35.30 9.57
C GLU A 459 20.21 -35.02 11.05
N ARG A 460 20.10 -33.73 11.47
CA ARG A 460 20.24 -33.35 12.90
C ARG A 460 19.18 -33.98 13.78
N ALA A 461 17.94 -34.08 13.29
CA ALA A 461 16.85 -34.74 14.00
C ALA A 461 16.95 -36.26 14.00
N GLY A 462 17.79 -36.85 13.15
CA GLY A 462 17.92 -38.31 12.99
C GLY A 462 16.69 -38.96 12.38
N ILE A 463 15.95 -38.23 11.51
CA ILE A 463 14.72 -38.71 10.87
C ILE A 463 14.87 -38.72 9.34
N THR A 464 13.98 -39.48 8.70
CA THR A 464 13.91 -39.58 7.23
C THR A 464 12.71 -38.80 6.69
N PRO A 465 12.72 -38.39 5.40
CA PRO A 465 11.60 -37.61 4.82
C PRO A 465 10.23 -38.29 4.93
N ASP A 466 10.16 -39.59 4.93
CA ASP A 466 8.92 -40.37 5.07
C ASP A 466 8.32 -40.33 6.49
N GLN A 467 9.05 -39.83 7.46
CA GLN A 467 8.57 -39.56 8.82
C GLN A 467 8.03 -38.11 8.99
N VAL A 468 8.09 -37.28 7.94
CA VAL A 468 7.56 -35.92 7.95
C VAL A 468 6.15 -35.94 7.41
N ALA A 469 5.18 -35.54 8.24
CA ALA A 469 3.76 -35.48 7.89
C ALA A 469 3.40 -34.28 7.03
N CYS A 470 4.00 -33.12 7.32
CA CYS A 470 3.75 -31.87 6.61
C CYS A 470 4.97 -30.94 6.67
N THR A 471 5.22 -30.24 5.58
CA THR A 471 6.25 -29.20 5.46
C THR A 471 5.62 -27.88 5.03
N ILE A 472 5.70 -26.85 5.87
CA ILE A 472 5.26 -25.49 5.52
C ILE A 472 6.47 -24.59 5.28
N ALA A 473 6.42 -23.86 4.15
CA ALA A 473 7.41 -22.87 3.79
C ALA A 473 6.90 -21.44 4.05
N THR A 474 7.80 -20.58 4.54
CA THR A 474 7.56 -19.17 4.77
C THR A 474 8.75 -18.32 4.30
N GLY A 475 8.67 -16.99 4.46
CA GLY A 475 9.67 -16.05 3.99
C GLY A 475 9.51 -15.67 2.50
N TYR A 476 10.32 -14.74 2.02
CA TYR A 476 10.28 -14.28 0.62
C TYR A 476 10.53 -15.39 -0.41
N GLY A 477 11.36 -16.38 -0.04
CA GLY A 477 11.71 -17.50 -0.90
C GLY A 477 10.67 -18.62 -0.94
N ARG A 478 9.59 -18.57 -0.13
CA ARG A 478 8.60 -19.65 0.03
C ARG A 478 8.04 -20.19 -1.29
N VAL A 479 7.73 -19.30 -2.22
CA VAL A 479 7.16 -19.66 -3.54
C VAL A 479 8.13 -20.43 -4.44
N SER A 480 9.42 -20.47 -4.09
CA SER A 480 10.47 -21.17 -4.84
C SER A 480 10.81 -22.54 -4.23
N ILE A 481 10.01 -23.04 -3.30
CA ILE A 481 10.24 -24.32 -2.59
C ILE A 481 9.19 -25.35 -3.03
N PRO A 482 9.45 -26.12 -4.09
CA PRO A 482 8.45 -26.98 -4.71
C PRO A 482 8.10 -28.24 -3.91
N PHE A 483 8.86 -28.56 -2.87
CA PHE A 483 8.64 -29.72 -2.01
C PHE A 483 7.91 -29.36 -0.69
N ALA A 484 7.60 -28.08 -0.46
CA ALA A 484 6.73 -27.70 0.63
C ALA A 484 5.27 -28.02 0.28
N ASP A 485 4.53 -28.56 1.25
CA ASP A 485 3.12 -28.88 1.09
C ASP A 485 2.27 -27.61 1.02
N GLU A 486 2.71 -26.54 1.70
CA GLU A 486 2.02 -25.26 1.71
C GLU A 486 2.97 -24.08 1.95
N ASN A 487 2.52 -22.90 1.50
CA ASN A 487 3.19 -21.63 1.71
C ASN A 487 2.31 -20.73 2.60
N VAL A 488 2.89 -20.25 3.71
CA VAL A 488 2.27 -19.30 4.63
C VAL A 488 3.15 -18.06 4.74
N THR A 489 2.57 -16.90 4.95
CA THR A 489 3.36 -15.66 5.06
C THR A 489 4.22 -15.64 6.32
N GLU A 490 5.36 -14.96 6.24
CA GLU A 490 6.23 -14.77 7.39
C GLU A 490 5.55 -14.00 8.53
N ILE A 491 4.53 -13.20 8.24
CA ILE A 491 3.78 -12.45 9.24
C ILE A 491 3.04 -13.40 10.18
N SER A 492 2.26 -14.32 9.63
CA SER A 492 1.52 -15.32 10.40
C SER A 492 2.45 -16.29 11.13
N CYS A 493 3.54 -16.70 10.46
CA CYS A 493 4.52 -17.60 11.06
C CYS A 493 5.26 -16.94 12.23
N HIS A 494 5.70 -15.68 12.12
CA HIS A 494 6.32 -14.97 13.25
C HIS A 494 5.33 -14.76 14.40
N GLY A 495 4.06 -14.46 14.11
CA GLY A 495 3.02 -14.36 15.14
C GLY A 495 2.88 -15.63 15.97
N ARG A 496 2.71 -16.77 15.30
CA ARG A 496 2.58 -18.10 15.94
C ARG A 496 3.87 -18.54 16.65
N GLY A 497 5.02 -18.34 16.02
CA GLY A 497 6.32 -18.71 16.60
C GLY A 497 6.67 -17.86 17.82
N ALA A 498 6.43 -16.56 17.80
CA ALA A 498 6.67 -15.69 18.92
C ALA A 498 5.77 -16.04 20.12
N HIS A 499 4.49 -16.32 19.88
CA HIS A 499 3.55 -16.76 20.91
C HIS A 499 3.96 -18.13 21.53
N TYR A 500 4.55 -19.02 20.75
CA TYR A 500 5.10 -20.29 21.27
C TYR A 500 6.23 -20.06 22.28
N PHE A 501 7.15 -19.14 22.01
CA PHE A 501 8.25 -18.82 22.92
C PHE A 501 7.82 -17.94 24.10
N ASN A 502 6.83 -17.06 23.88
CA ASN A 502 6.29 -16.19 24.91
C ASN A 502 4.77 -16.03 24.74
N PRO A 503 3.93 -16.79 25.47
CA PRO A 503 2.47 -16.72 25.37
C PRO A 503 1.88 -15.35 25.75
N ASP A 504 2.61 -14.53 26.48
CA ASP A 504 2.17 -13.19 26.87
C ASP A 504 2.46 -12.12 25.82
N VAL A 505 3.19 -12.46 24.74
CA VAL A 505 3.56 -11.49 23.70
C VAL A 505 2.33 -10.85 23.05
N ARG A 506 2.41 -9.54 22.82
CA ARG A 506 1.39 -8.77 22.08
C ARG A 506 1.99 -8.03 20.89
N THR A 507 3.20 -7.50 21.05
CA THR A 507 3.89 -6.79 19.95
C THR A 507 5.23 -7.46 19.64
N ILE A 508 5.41 -7.87 18.39
CA ILE A 508 6.62 -8.53 17.90
C ILE A 508 7.31 -7.55 16.95
N LEU A 509 8.61 -7.37 17.13
CA LEU A 509 9.49 -6.64 16.23
C LEU A 509 10.44 -7.63 15.58
N ASP A 510 10.22 -7.92 14.30
CA ASP A 510 11.13 -8.71 13.49
C ASP A 510 12.04 -7.79 12.66
N ILE A 511 13.36 -7.92 12.81
CA ILE A 511 14.33 -7.21 11.98
C ILE A 511 15.24 -8.21 11.30
N GLY A 512 14.97 -8.40 10.01
CA GLY A 512 15.72 -9.24 9.11
C GLY A 512 16.90 -8.51 8.45
N GLY A 513 17.49 -9.18 7.45
CA GLY A 513 18.59 -8.62 6.67
C GLY A 513 18.16 -7.47 5.74
N GLN A 514 16.97 -7.52 5.15
CA GLN A 514 16.53 -6.56 4.12
C GLN A 514 15.23 -5.84 4.47
N ASP A 515 14.50 -6.31 5.45
CA ASP A 515 13.23 -5.76 5.87
C ASP A 515 13.11 -5.72 7.40
N SER A 516 12.10 -5.01 7.87
CA SER A 516 11.70 -5.04 9.28
C SER A 516 10.17 -5.04 9.38
N LYS A 517 9.65 -5.75 10.37
CA LYS A 517 8.22 -5.94 10.57
C LYS A 517 7.86 -5.66 12.02
N ALA A 518 6.73 -5.02 12.23
CA ALA A 518 6.05 -4.97 13.52
C ALA A 518 4.73 -5.72 13.38
N ILE A 519 4.48 -6.67 14.27
CA ILE A 519 3.32 -7.56 14.22
C ILE A 519 2.62 -7.48 15.58
N HIS A 520 1.33 -7.26 15.57
CA HIS A 520 0.48 -7.29 16.75
C HIS A 520 -0.34 -8.57 16.77
N VAL A 521 -0.35 -9.26 17.92
CA VAL A 521 -1.06 -10.53 18.08
C VAL A 521 -2.04 -10.47 19.26
N ASN A 522 -3.12 -11.23 19.16
CA ASN A 522 -4.05 -11.41 20.24
C ASN A 522 -3.54 -12.45 21.29
N ALA A 523 -4.34 -12.74 22.30
CA ALA A 523 -4.00 -13.70 23.35
C ALA A 523 -3.87 -15.16 22.85
N ALA A 524 -4.33 -15.47 21.65
CA ALA A 524 -4.18 -16.77 21.00
C ALA A 524 -2.97 -16.85 20.06
N GLY A 525 -2.20 -15.77 19.92
CA GLY A 525 -1.07 -15.67 19.01
C GLY A 525 -1.48 -15.46 17.53
N GLU A 526 -2.72 -15.05 17.29
CA GLU A 526 -3.22 -14.72 15.97
C GLU A 526 -2.91 -13.26 15.62
N VAL A 527 -2.48 -13.02 14.40
CA VAL A 527 -2.12 -11.68 13.91
C VAL A 527 -3.38 -10.82 13.77
N THR A 528 -3.38 -9.67 14.42
CA THR A 528 -4.48 -8.70 14.36
C THR A 528 -4.13 -7.44 13.58
N ASP A 529 -2.85 -7.05 13.53
CA ASP A 529 -2.35 -5.94 12.73
C ASP A 529 -0.86 -6.14 12.45
N PHE A 530 -0.37 -5.58 11.34
CA PHE A 530 1.04 -5.60 11.03
C PHE A 530 1.48 -4.40 10.20
N ALA A 531 2.75 -4.06 10.29
CA ALA A 531 3.39 -3.04 9.48
C ALA A 531 4.77 -3.52 9.04
N MET A 532 5.15 -3.21 7.80
CA MET A 532 6.43 -3.62 7.21
C MET A 532 7.20 -2.43 6.66
N ASN A 533 8.52 -2.48 6.80
CA ASN A 533 9.47 -1.67 6.06
C ASN A 533 10.32 -2.59 5.18
N ASP A 534 9.98 -2.67 3.92
CA ASP A 534 10.58 -3.53 2.90
C ASP A 534 11.16 -2.75 1.71
N LYS A 535 11.03 -1.41 1.75
CA LYS A 535 11.50 -0.51 0.69
C LYS A 535 12.80 0.23 1.04
N CYS A 536 13.18 0.27 2.32
CA CYS A 536 14.30 1.07 2.77
C CYS A 536 15.24 0.24 3.63
N ALA A 537 16.49 0.12 3.22
CA ALA A 537 17.53 -0.60 3.97
C ALA A 537 17.83 0.04 5.34
N ALA A 538 17.57 1.35 5.51
CA ALA A 538 17.74 2.02 6.81
C ALA A 538 16.77 1.39 7.83
N GLY A 539 17.31 0.79 8.89
CA GLY A 539 16.52 0.06 9.89
C GLY A 539 16.51 -1.46 9.69
N THR A 540 17.42 -2.01 8.89
CA THR A 540 17.57 -3.46 8.64
C THR A 540 18.99 -3.92 8.90
N GLY A 541 19.23 -5.24 8.90
CA GLY A 541 20.56 -5.83 9.07
C GLY A 541 21.58 -5.36 8.01
N ARG A 542 21.15 -5.16 6.76
CA ARG A 542 22.00 -4.64 5.68
C ARG A 542 22.58 -3.25 6.00
N PHE A 543 21.82 -2.41 6.64
CA PHE A 543 22.32 -1.11 7.09
C PHE A 543 23.43 -1.27 8.13
N LEU A 544 23.24 -2.16 9.10
CA LEU A 544 24.27 -2.46 10.11
C LEU A 544 25.53 -3.07 9.47
N GLU A 545 25.39 -4.00 8.51
CA GLU A 545 26.52 -4.56 7.77
C GLU A 545 27.32 -3.48 7.02
N MET A 546 26.65 -2.56 6.36
CA MET A 546 27.27 -1.47 5.61
C MET A 546 28.08 -0.57 6.54
N ILE A 547 27.48 -0.17 7.65
CA ILE A 547 28.15 0.70 8.62
C ILE A 547 29.29 -0.01 9.35
N ALA A 548 29.14 -1.28 9.71
CA ALA A 548 30.23 -2.08 10.32
C ALA A 548 31.48 -2.09 9.42
N ARG A 549 31.29 -2.27 8.09
CA ARG A 549 32.38 -2.17 7.11
C ARG A 549 33.04 -0.78 7.10
N SER A 550 32.24 0.30 7.13
CA SER A 550 32.76 1.67 7.16
C SER A 550 33.54 1.97 8.45
N LEU A 551 33.17 1.32 9.56
CA LEU A 551 33.87 1.39 10.85
C LEU A 551 35.07 0.43 10.94
N GLU A 552 35.26 -0.44 9.96
CA GLU A 552 36.28 -1.49 9.96
C GLU A 552 36.21 -2.39 11.20
N ILE A 553 34.98 -2.84 11.54
CA ILE A 553 34.68 -3.83 12.57
C ILE A 553 33.77 -4.92 12.00
N SER A 554 33.71 -6.08 12.65
CA SER A 554 32.73 -7.10 12.29
C SER A 554 31.32 -6.70 12.71
N LEU A 555 30.31 -7.31 12.09
CA LEU A 555 28.90 -7.06 12.45
C LEU A 555 28.63 -7.46 13.93
N ASP A 556 29.28 -8.53 14.39
CA ASP A 556 29.12 -9.06 15.75
C ASP A 556 29.77 -8.14 16.81
N GLU A 557 30.79 -7.34 16.43
CA GLU A 557 31.43 -6.37 17.31
C GLU A 557 30.64 -5.07 17.42
N LEU A 558 29.75 -4.75 16.44
CA LEU A 558 29.05 -3.48 16.39
C LEU A 558 28.14 -3.24 17.62
N GLY A 559 27.39 -4.28 18.02
CA GLY A 559 26.51 -4.20 19.19
C GLY A 559 27.24 -4.01 20.50
N PRO A 560 28.22 -4.88 20.84
CA PRO A 560 29.08 -4.70 22.01
C PRO A 560 29.77 -3.32 22.06
N ALA A 561 30.34 -2.86 20.94
CA ALA A 561 30.95 -1.54 20.85
C ALA A 561 29.95 -0.42 21.18
N ALA A 562 28.72 -0.50 20.67
CA ALA A 562 27.69 0.48 20.95
C ALA A 562 27.35 0.59 22.46
N LEU A 563 27.49 -0.50 23.22
CA LEU A 563 27.26 -0.50 24.67
C LEU A 563 28.35 0.25 25.46
N GLU A 564 29.53 0.43 24.87
CA GLU A 564 30.65 1.14 25.47
C GLU A 564 30.64 2.66 25.22
N SER A 565 29.63 3.14 24.47
CA SER A 565 29.49 4.55 24.11
C SER A 565 29.44 5.48 25.32
N LYS A 566 30.14 6.59 25.21
CA LYS A 566 30.25 7.65 26.23
C LYS A 566 29.57 8.94 25.79
N LYS A 567 29.40 9.13 24.49
CA LYS A 567 28.84 10.35 23.88
C LYS A 567 27.60 10.02 23.06
N ARG A 568 26.56 10.81 23.22
CA ARG A 568 25.35 10.65 22.41
C ARG A 568 25.53 11.36 21.06
N LEU A 569 25.75 10.59 20.00
CA LEU A 569 25.77 11.07 18.63
C LEU A 569 24.40 10.79 17.97
N GLU A 570 23.89 11.76 17.25
CA GLU A 570 22.68 11.60 16.42
C GLU A 570 23.11 11.32 14.98
N ILE A 571 22.54 10.29 14.36
CA ILE A 571 22.81 9.93 12.97
C ILE A 571 21.51 10.00 12.19
N ALA A 572 21.54 10.62 11.01
CA ALA A 572 20.38 10.74 10.16
C ALA A 572 19.84 9.36 9.76
N SER A 573 18.60 9.06 10.14
CA SER A 573 17.96 7.76 9.92
C SER A 573 17.13 7.69 8.63
N MET A 574 17.07 8.77 7.84
CA MET A 574 16.14 8.86 6.70
C MET A 574 16.56 8.01 5.49
N CYS A 575 17.84 7.99 5.16
CA CYS A 575 18.37 7.26 4.02
C CYS A 575 19.72 6.64 4.38
N SER A 576 19.94 5.38 4.01
CA SER A 576 21.20 4.66 4.27
C SER A 576 22.41 5.34 3.65
N VAL A 577 22.28 5.92 2.45
CA VAL A 577 23.37 6.62 1.75
C VAL A 577 23.82 7.88 2.51
N PHE A 578 22.87 8.69 2.99
CA PHE A 578 23.19 9.88 3.79
C PHE A 578 23.76 9.50 5.15
N ALA A 579 23.23 8.46 5.79
CA ALA A 579 23.76 7.95 7.05
C ALA A 579 25.20 7.43 6.91
N GLU A 580 25.53 6.75 5.81
CA GLU A 580 26.90 6.31 5.52
C GLU A 580 27.85 7.49 5.36
N SER A 581 27.44 8.51 4.58
CA SER A 581 28.22 9.74 4.39
C SER A 581 28.44 10.48 5.71
N GLU A 582 27.44 10.51 6.59
CA GLU A 582 27.55 11.10 7.92
C GLU A 582 28.51 10.31 8.82
N VAL A 583 28.44 8.97 8.81
CA VAL A 583 29.39 8.11 9.53
C VAL A 583 30.83 8.34 9.06
N ILE A 584 31.06 8.42 7.75
CA ILE A 584 32.38 8.74 7.21
C ILE A 584 32.88 10.12 7.71
N SER A 585 31.97 11.11 7.78
CA SER A 585 32.32 12.44 8.30
C SER A 585 32.64 12.40 9.80
N LEU A 586 31.92 11.60 10.60
CA LEU A 586 32.20 11.42 12.02
C LEU A 586 33.58 10.75 12.23
N ILE A 587 33.91 9.75 11.43
CA ILE A 587 35.23 9.09 11.44
C ILE A 587 36.32 10.11 11.11
N ALA A 588 36.14 10.95 10.09
CA ALA A 588 37.08 12.00 9.70
C ALA A 588 37.27 13.07 10.79
N ASN A 589 36.24 13.29 11.61
CA ASN A 589 36.29 14.19 12.77
C ASN A 589 36.85 13.51 14.03
N ASN A 590 37.42 12.31 13.92
CA ASN A 590 37.98 11.53 15.03
C ASN A 590 36.99 11.23 16.16
N GLU A 591 35.69 11.05 15.84
CA GLU A 591 34.72 10.53 16.82
C GLU A 591 35.01 9.04 17.09
N GLU A 592 34.81 8.61 18.34
CA GLU A 592 35.11 7.26 18.76
C GLU A 592 34.15 6.24 18.13
N LYS A 593 34.65 5.08 17.66
CA LYS A 593 33.85 4.02 17.03
C LYS A 593 32.65 3.57 17.91
N PRO A 594 32.79 3.40 19.23
CA PRO A 594 31.66 3.09 20.11
C PRO A 594 30.53 4.11 20.07
N ASP A 595 30.87 5.41 20.02
CA ASP A 595 29.86 6.48 19.98
C ASP A 595 29.11 6.51 18.67
N ILE A 596 29.81 6.28 17.55
CA ILE A 596 29.22 6.15 16.22
C ILE A 596 28.32 4.90 16.16
N ALA A 597 28.81 3.75 16.64
CA ALA A 597 28.05 2.50 16.68
C ALA A 597 26.74 2.65 17.47
N ALA A 598 26.79 3.33 18.62
CA ALA A 598 25.60 3.63 19.40
C ALA A 598 24.63 4.58 18.68
N GLY A 599 25.12 5.57 17.94
CA GLY A 599 24.32 6.45 17.09
C GLY A 599 23.57 5.66 16.01
N VAL A 600 24.27 4.73 15.35
CA VAL A 600 23.69 3.82 14.33
C VAL A 600 22.60 2.91 14.93
N CYS A 601 22.88 2.29 16.09
CA CYS A 601 21.87 1.45 16.78
C CYS A 601 20.62 2.27 17.13
N ARG A 602 20.76 3.51 17.58
CA ARG A 602 19.62 4.41 17.85
C ARG A 602 18.85 4.78 16.58
N ALA A 603 19.54 4.99 15.45
CA ALA A 603 18.89 5.27 14.18
C ALA A 603 18.00 4.08 13.72
N VAL A 604 18.52 2.84 13.84
CA VAL A 604 17.75 1.61 13.57
C VAL A 604 16.56 1.49 14.54
N ALA A 605 16.79 1.67 15.84
CA ALA A 605 15.77 1.61 16.85
C ALA A 605 14.65 2.65 16.64
N GLY A 606 14.98 3.87 16.21
CA GLY A 606 14.00 4.91 15.88
C GLY A 606 13.08 4.52 14.72
N LYS A 607 13.61 3.84 13.69
CA LYS A 607 12.81 3.27 12.59
C LYS A 607 11.91 2.14 13.08
N ALA A 608 12.45 1.21 13.84
CA ALA A 608 11.72 0.10 14.43
C ALA A 608 10.57 0.59 15.33
N TYR A 609 10.85 1.55 16.20
CA TYR A 609 9.84 2.17 17.07
C TYR A 609 8.71 2.85 16.29
N SER A 610 9.07 3.57 15.22
CA SER A 610 8.08 4.19 14.33
C SER A 610 7.19 3.14 13.65
N LEU A 611 7.74 1.97 13.33
CA LEU A 611 6.99 0.85 12.76
C LEU A 611 6.05 0.22 13.80
N MET A 612 6.55 -0.04 15.01
CA MET A 612 5.75 -0.58 16.13
C MET A 612 4.57 0.34 16.48
N ARG A 613 4.76 1.66 16.46
CA ARG A 613 3.67 2.62 16.70
C ARG A 613 2.53 2.54 15.69
N ARG A 614 2.75 2.01 14.50
CA ARG A 614 1.70 1.84 13.48
C ARG A 614 0.72 0.73 13.84
N VAL A 615 1.21 -0.32 14.50
CA VAL A 615 0.38 -1.47 14.92
C VAL A 615 -0.15 -1.31 16.33
N GLY A 616 0.30 -0.29 17.07
CA GLY A 616 0.01 -0.11 18.49
C GLY A 616 1.13 -0.65 19.38
N LEU A 617 1.37 0.02 20.50
CA LEU A 617 2.34 -0.39 21.49
C LEU A 617 1.58 -1.08 22.65
N GLU A 618 1.59 -2.40 22.66
CA GLU A 618 1.04 -3.22 23.74
C GLU A 618 2.13 -4.18 24.21
N GLY A 619 2.50 -4.11 25.49
CA GLY A 619 3.45 -5.07 26.11
C GLY A 619 2.75 -6.43 26.28
N ALA A 620 3.44 -7.58 26.39
CA ALA A 620 4.87 -7.78 26.39
C ALA A 620 5.44 -7.74 24.96
N TYR A 621 6.64 -7.20 24.86
CA TYR A 621 7.34 -7.04 23.58
C TYR A 621 8.33 -8.18 23.34
N MET A 622 8.44 -8.65 22.10
CA MET A 622 9.44 -9.62 21.67
C MET A 622 10.17 -9.11 20.44
N MET A 623 11.48 -9.34 20.38
CA MET A 623 12.28 -9.05 19.18
C MET A 623 12.78 -10.36 18.57
N THR A 624 12.67 -10.49 17.22
CA THR A 624 13.04 -11.65 16.41
C THR A 624 13.91 -11.25 15.23
N GLY A 625 14.40 -12.23 14.48
CA GLY A 625 15.30 -12.02 13.34
C GLY A 625 16.75 -11.82 13.75
N GLY A 626 17.66 -11.80 12.76
CA GLY A 626 19.11 -11.76 13.02
C GLY A 626 19.59 -10.53 13.78
N VAL A 627 18.89 -9.39 13.67
CA VAL A 627 19.25 -8.15 14.38
C VAL A 627 18.93 -8.22 15.87
N ALA A 628 18.06 -9.13 16.31
CA ALA A 628 17.81 -9.37 17.74
C ALA A 628 19.06 -9.88 18.49
N GLN A 629 20.07 -10.38 17.77
CA GLN A 629 21.37 -10.76 18.34
C GLN A 629 22.29 -9.56 18.60
N ASN A 630 21.93 -8.34 18.14
CA ASN A 630 22.72 -7.13 18.35
C ASN A 630 22.29 -6.42 19.64
N PRO A 631 23.08 -6.49 20.74
CA PRO A 631 22.68 -5.95 22.04
C PRO A 631 22.59 -4.41 22.05
N GLY A 632 23.29 -3.72 21.15
CA GLY A 632 23.20 -2.27 21.00
C GLY A 632 21.85 -1.82 20.45
N VAL A 633 21.32 -2.54 19.43
CA VAL A 633 20.00 -2.25 18.87
C VAL A 633 18.90 -2.63 19.87
N VAL A 634 19.01 -3.80 20.51
CA VAL A 634 18.08 -4.24 21.54
C VAL A 634 17.93 -3.18 22.63
N ARG A 635 19.06 -2.73 23.21
CA ARG A 635 19.06 -1.69 24.23
C ARG A 635 18.44 -0.38 23.75
N ALA A 636 18.77 0.03 22.51
CA ALA A 636 18.23 1.27 21.96
C ALA A 636 16.71 1.21 21.72
N VAL A 637 16.16 0.05 21.35
CA VAL A 637 14.71 -0.15 21.23
C VAL A 637 14.06 -0.15 22.63
N GLU A 638 14.62 -0.86 23.61
CA GLU A 638 14.15 -0.87 25.00
C GLU A 638 14.10 0.54 25.61
N GLU A 639 15.10 1.37 25.33
CA GLU A 639 15.12 2.77 25.78
C GLU A 639 13.96 3.59 25.17
N LEU A 640 13.50 3.28 23.95
CA LEU A 640 12.42 3.99 23.28
C LEU A 640 11.03 3.50 23.73
N ILE A 641 10.87 2.20 23.98
CA ILE A 641 9.60 1.64 24.45
C ILE A 641 9.41 1.78 25.97
N GLY A 642 10.51 1.95 26.72
CA GLY A 642 10.50 2.04 28.19
C GLY A 642 10.34 0.69 28.90
N GLU A 643 10.38 -0.43 28.18
CA GLU A 643 10.21 -1.79 28.68
C GLU A 643 11.27 -2.73 28.11
N LYS A 644 11.42 -3.91 28.71
CA LYS A 644 12.33 -4.94 28.24
C LYS A 644 11.75 -5.74 27.08
N LEU A 645 12.61 -6.07 26.12
CA LEU A 645 12.29 -6.99 25.04
C LEU A 645 12.56 -8.44 25.49
N PHE A 646 11.62 -9.32 25.23
CA PHE A 646 11.90 -10.76 25.28
C PHE A 646 12.65 -11.17 24.03
N ILE A 647 13.75 -11.90 24.16
CA ILE A 647 14.53 -12.48 23.06
C ILE A 647 14.74 -13.94 23.42
N CYS A 648 14.29 -14.85 22.55
CA CYS A 648 14.55 -16.27 22.75
C CYS A 648 16.03 -16.61 22.43
N GLU A 649 16.46 -17.81 22.76
CA GLU A 649 17.84 -18.28 22.57
C GLU A 649 18.27 -18.17 21.11
N ASP A 650 17.40 -18.57 20.17
CA ASP A 650 17.59 -18.51 18.71
C ASP A 650 16.52 -17.62 18.05
N PRO A 651 16.68 -16.29 18.00
CA PRO A 651 15.66 -15.39 17.47
C PRO A 651 15.44 -15.52 15.95
N GLU A 652 16.32 -16.16 15.21
CA GLU A 652 16.21 -16.38 13.78
C GLU A 652 15.26 -17.53 13.41
N ILE A 653 15.05 -18.52 14.32
CA ILE A 653 14.18 -19.68 14.01
C ILE A 653 12.70 -19.42 14.30
N VAL A 654 12.33 -18.25 14.80
CA VAL A 654 10.95 -17.97 15.22
C VAL A 654 9.96 -18.13 14.07
N GLY A 655 10.28 -17.62 12.87
CA GLY A 655 9.47 -17.81 11.68
C GLY A 655 9.31 -19.27 11.28
N ALA A 656 10.41 -20.03 11.24
CA ALA A 656 10.39 -21.47 10.94
C ALA A 656 9.64 -22.27 12.03
N THR A 657 9.73 -21.86 13.31
CA THR A 657 8.96 -22.48 14.40
C THR A 657 7.46 -22.28 14.21
N GLY A 658 7.04 -21.06 13.83
CA GLY A 658 5.63 -20.79 13.52
C GLY A 658 5.13 -21.59 12.32
N ALA A 659 5.94 -21.73 11.27
CA ALA A 659 5.62 -22.58 10.14
C ALA A 659 5.46 -24.06 10.55
N ALA A 660 6.33 -24.57 11.45
CA ALA A 660 6.20 -25.93 11.98
C ALA A 660 4.94 -26.11 12.83
N LEU A 661 4.56 -25.12 13.64
CA LEU A 661 3.31 -25.17 14.41
C LEU A 661 2.08 -25.23 13.51
N LEU A 662 2.04 -24.43 12.45
CA LEU A 662 0.96 -24.44 11.46
C LEU A 662 0.93 -25.77 10.69
N ALA A 663 2.10 -26.36 10.39
CA ALA A 663 2.18 -27.68 9.77
C ALA A 663 1.60 -28.78 10.70
N LEU A 664 1.81 -28.66 12.00
CA LEU A 664 1.26 -29.60 12.97
C LEU A 664 -0.27 -29.47 13.08
N GLU A 665 -0.80 -28.23 13.18
CA GLU A 665 -2.23 -27.95 13.22
C GLU A 665 -3.00 -28.48 11.99
N LYS A 666 -2.34 -28.57 10.84
CA LYS A 666 -2.90 -29.16 9.61
C LYS A 666 -2.80 -30.67 9.54
N SER A 667 -1.87 -31.26 10.29
CA SER A 667 -1.68 -32.71 10.36
C SER A 667 -2.63 -33.38 11.37
N GLU A 668 -3.15 -32.59 12.33
CA GLU A 668 -4.20 -32.99 13.29
C GLU A 668 -5.57 -33.03 12.60
#